data_880f0321708b0e6f69a4f4c53dd21317
#
_entry.id   880f0321708b0e6f69a4f4c53dd21317
#
_cell.length_a   1.000
_cell.length_b   1.000
_cell.length_c   1.000
_cell.angle_alpha   90.00
_cell.angle_beta   90.00
_cell.angle_gamma   90.00
#
_symmetry.space_group_name_H-M   'P 1'
#
loop_
_entity.id
_entity.type
_entity.pdbx_description
1 polymer ?
#
loop_
_entity_poly.entity_id
_entity_poly.type
_entity_poly.pdbx_seq_one_letter_code
_entity_poly.pdbx_strand_id
1 'polypeptide(L)'
;MDIRKILVIGSGGIKVAEAAEFDYSGSQALKAFREEGLETVLANPNIATIQTSKLLADRVYFVPLQRQFLEEIIEKERPDAVACGFGGQTALSICVELHDAGVLDKYGVRVVGTPVRGIKRALSRDLFQRAMSEAGIPIPPSRPARSPTEALEIAREIGYPVVVRVSFNLGGAGAFVARDEESLKSRIYKAFAQSAIGEVLVEKYLEGWKEVEFEVVRDSYDNVAAVVCMENIDPMGVHTGDSIVVAPCLTLTNDEYQTARDISIGVARAIELVGEGNVQVAVNYSGPEQYAIETNPRMSRSSALASKASGYPLAYIAAKLALGYRLDEVLNQVTRRTVAAFEPSLDYIVVKHPRWENERFGVSEGLGPEMMSIGEAMAIGRNLEEAWQKAVRMIDIGEPGLVGGRFFNELSLDEALACLRGYRPYWPICAAKAIYLGVSVEEIYNIVKVDRFYIRAIGKIVEMYKKLESGEGDIEEAKRLGFSDDLIAELLKKSVEEVRKSRRRPVVKKIDTLAGEWPAETNYLYLTYGGFYDDVTPSVDYLVVGAGVFRIGVSVEFDWSTVNLAQELRNRGFRVAILNYNPETVSTDWDVVDKLYFDEISYERILDIVEKEGREVTVVLYAGGQIGQRLYKRLAGLRLGGTSAKSIDVAEDRSKFSELLDRLGIKQPEWFAAVSIQEAVKLAEALGYPVLLRPSYVLGGSYMAVAYDKDELVKFLTRAAKVSGEYPVVISKFMPRGVEAEVDAVSDGRRLVATPIEHIEPPGVHSGDSTMVLPPRRLGEVYVKKMVDITSRIASELEVKGPMNIQFIVHDDVYVIEANLRVSRSMPFVSKATGVNYMSLVADVLTNGRLPFDDDIITLRPTKWWVKSPQFSWARLRGAYPRLGPVMYSTGEVASNGVFYEEALLKSWLSAAPNKVPNKTALVYTYDKRHEEVLSQAASLLRTRLEVYTPEELGDGLLDLLKWKKIDIVMTAGVTPERDYALRRTAADTNTPLVLDAALALELAKAFLWLYNNGRLEATPW
;
A
#
# COMPACT_ATOMS: atom_id res chain seq x y z
N MET A 1 17.61 -13.19 -28.14
CA MET A 1 16.35 -13.07 -28.92
C MET A 1 16.39 -11.79 -29.75
N ASP A 2 15.85 -11.82 -30.99
CA ASP A 2 15.76 -10.57 -31.77
C ASP A 2 14.49 -9.79 -31.39
N ILE A 3 14.58 -9.09 -30.23
CA ILE A 3 13.54 -8.21 -29.68
C ILE A 3 14.12 -6.79 -29.67
N ARG A 4 13.39 -5.84 -30.24
CA ARG A 4 13.78 -4.41 -30.26
C ARG A 4 12.86 -3.55 -29.42
N LYS A 5 11.57 -3.93 -29.35
CA LYS A 5 10.54 -3.20 -28.60
C LYS A 5 9.75 -4.17 -27.74
N ILE A 6 9.54 -3.78 -26.48
CA ILE A 6 8.82 -4.59 -25.51
C ILE A 6 7.70 -3.78 -24.82
N LEU A 7 6.51 -4.40 -24.73
CA LEU A 7 5.40 -3.90 -23.95
C LEU A 7 5.43 -4.50 -22.55
N VAL A 8 5.46 -3.66 -21.53
CA VAL A 8 5.33 -4.05 -20.12
C VAL A 8 3.92 -3.67 -19.65
N ILE A 9 3.22 -4.61 -19.03
CA ILE A 9 1.91 -4.39 -18.45
C ILE A 9 2.06 -4.21 -16.94
N GLY A 10 1.59 -3.07 -16.42
CA GLY A 10 1.61 -2.76 -15.00
C GLY A 10 0.44 -3.36 -14.22
N SER A 11 0.33 -3.02 -12.95
CA SER A 11 -0.68 -3.56 -12.03
C SER A 11 -1.94 -2.71 -11.88
N GLY A 12 -1.93 -1.47 -12.34
CA GLY A 12 -3.02 -0.52 -12.13
C GLY A 12 -2.99 0.15 -10.76
N GLY A 13 -4.14 0.55 -10.26
CA GLY A 13 -4.28 1.15 -8.93
C GLY A 13 -3.99 0.15 -7.82
N ILE A 14 -3.37 0.63 -6.73
CA ILE A 14 -3.08 -0.21 -5.57
C ILE A 14 -4.37 -0.67 -4.90
N LYS A 15 -4.47 -1.96 -4.66
CA LYS A 15 -5.57 -2.63 -3.95
C LYS A 15 -5.03 -3.41 -2.75
N VAL A 16 -5.86 -3.70 -1.78
CA VAL A 16 -5.53 -4.73 -0.78
C VAL A 16 -5.12 -6.01 -1.51
N ALA A 17 -4.01 -6.61 -1.11
CA ALA A 17 -3.39 -7.81 -1.70
C ALA A 17 -2.69 -7.61 -3.05
N GLU A 18 -2.71 -6.43 -3.67
CA GLU A 18 -2.01 -6.11 -4.91
C GLU A 18 -1.51 -4.67 -4.81
N ALA A 19 -0.35 -4.50 -4.18
CA ALA A 19 0.11 -3.21 -3.70
C ALA A 19 1.36 -2.71 -4.46
N ALA A 20 2.27 -2.08 -3.74
CA ALA A 20 3.40 -1.34 -4.29
C ALA A 20 4.54 -2.22 -4.79
N GLU A 21 4.56 -3.50 -4.46
CA GLU A 21 5.57 -4.45 -4.92
C GLU A 21 5.72 -4.48 -6.45
N PHE A 22 4.66 -4.10 -7.16
CA PHE A 22 4.69 -4.05 -8.62
C PHE A 22 5.25 -2.73 -9.16
N ASP A 23 5.38 -1.68 -8.36
CA ASP A 23 6.21 -0.54 -8.74
C ASP A 23 7.69 -0.94 -8.72
N TYR A 24 8.14 -1.62 -7.68
CA TYR A 24 9.47 -2.22 -7.60
C TYR A 24 9.75 -3.12 -8.80
N SER A 25 8.94 -4.16 -9.02
CA SER A 25 9.19 -5.16 -10.06
C SER A 25 9.14 -4.58 -11.47
N GLY A 26 8.15 -3.74 -11.77
CA GLY A 26 8.02 -3.08 -13.06
C GLY A 26 9.15 -2.10 -13.34
N SER A 27 9.58 -1.33 -12.34
CA SER A 27 10.72 -0.41 -12.45
C SER A 27 12.02 -1.15 -12.76
N GLN A 28 12.30 -2.24 -12.06
CA GLN A 28 13.50 -3.05 -12.29
C GLN A 28 13.46 -3.76 -13.64
N ALA A 29 12.31 -4.26 -14.07
CA ALA A 29 12.16 -4.85 -15.39
C ALA A 29 12.44 -3.85 -16.51
N LEU A 30 11.86 -2.64 -16.43
CA LEU A 30 12.10 -1.57 -17.39
C LEU A 30 13.58 -1.18 -17.49
N LYS A 31 14.27 -1.05 -16.33
CA LYS A 31 15.71 -0.80 -16.29
C LYS A 31 16.49 -1.92 -16.99
N ALA A 32 16.19 -3.19 -16.67
CA ALA A 32 16.87 -4.34 -17.26
C ALA A 32 16.67 -4.41 -18.77
N PHE A 33 15.47 -4.13 -19.27
CA PHE A 33 15.18 -4.12 -20.71
C PHE A 33 15.90 -2.96 -21.44
N ARG A 34 15.93 -1.78 -20.85
CA ARG A 34 16.64 -0.64 -21.42
C ARG A 34 18.16 -0.83 -21.45
N GLU A 35 18.74 -1.48 -20.45
CA GLU A 35 20.17 -1.88 -20.46
C GLU A 35 20.51 -2.76 -21.66
N GLU A 36 19.57 -3.58 -22.15
CA GLU A 36 19.71 -4.39 -23.35
C GLU A 36 19.42 -3.62 -24.65
N GLY A 37 19.18 -2.32 -24.55
CA GLY A 37 18.90 -1.45 -25.71
C GLY A 37 17.49 -1.59 -26.28
N LEU A 38 16.54 -2.15 -25.55
CA LEU A 38 15.15 -2.30 -26.00
C LEU A 38 14.38 -0.98 -25.83
N GLU A 39 13.56 -0.65 -26.84
CA GLU A 39 12.53 0.37 -26.68
C GLU A 39 11.43 -0.14 -25.79
N THR A 40 11.12 0.58 -24.72
CA THR A 40 10.15 0.15 -23.69
C THR A 40 8.85 0.93 -23.78
N VAL A 41 7.75 0.18 -23.85
CA VAL A 41 6.37 0.72 -23.78
C VAL A 41 5.74 0.20 -22.49
N LEU A 42 5.19 1.09 -21.68
CA LEU A 42 4.50 0.74 -20.44
C LEU A 42 3.04 1.10 -20.51
N ALA A 43 2.15 0.14 -20.25
CA ALA A 43 0.73 0.38 -20.01
C ALA A 43 0.43 0.27 -18.52
N ASN A 44 0.18 1.38 -17.85
CA ASN A 44 -0.18 1.41 -16.44
C ASN A 44 -0.89 2.72 -16.07
N PRO A 45 -2.14 2.70 -15.60
CA PRO A 45 -2.85 3.91 -15.18
C PRO A 45 -2.44 4.45 -13.81
N ASN A 46 -1.55 3.76 -13.08
CA ASN A 46 -1.11 4.22 -11.76
C ASN A 46 -0.25 5.47 -11.90
N ILE A 47 -0.81 6.62 -11.49
CA ILE A 47 -0.17 7.92 -11.63
C ILE A 47 0.92 8.16 -10.58
N ALA A 48 0.85 7.44 -9.48
CA ALA A 48 1.71 7.69 -8.33
C ALA A 48 3.04 6.91 -8.36
N THR A 49 3.21 5.96 -9.29
CA THR A 49 4.36 5.06 -9.33
C THR A 49 5.60 5.67 -9.99
N ILE A 50 6.76 5.14 -9.63
CA ILE A 50 8.04 5.44 -10.27
C ILE A 50 8.10 4.85 -11.68
N GLN A 51 7.61 3.65 -11.89
CA GLN A 51 7.65 3.00 -13.20
C GLN A 51 6.95 3.81 -14.30
N THR A 52 5.91 4.57 -13.96
CA THR A 52 5.20 5.45 -14.89
C THR A 52 5.88 6.81 -15.08
N SER A 53 7.19 6.87 -14.95
CA SER A 53 7.99 8.06 -15.23
C SER A 53 8.74 7.92 -16.57
N LYS A 54 8.99 9.05 -17.22
CA LYS A 54 9.81 9.11 -18.45
C LYS A 54 11.27 8.70 -18.23
N LEU A 55 11.70 8.58 -16.99
CA LEU A 55 13.03 8.09 -16.64
C LEU A 55 13.18 6.59 -16.90
N LEU A 56 12.09 5.81 -16.80
CA LEU A 56 12.14 4.35 -16.86
C LEU A 56 11.56 3.76 -18.15
N ALA A 57 10.50 4.33 -18.69
CA ALA A 57 9.88 3.86 -19.93
C ALA A 57 9.98 4.93 -21.03
N ASP A 58 10.27 4.51 -22.27
CA ASP A 58 10.33 5.42 -23.41
C ASP A 58 8.95 5.96 -23.78
N ARG A 59 7.91 5.12 -23.61
CA ARG A 59 6.50 5.50 -23.79
C ARG A 59 5.65 4.97 -22.63
N VAL A 60 4.79 5.81 -22.09
CA VAL A 60 3.85 5.47 -21.01
C VAL A 60 2.43 5.73 -21.46
N TYR A 61 1.56 4.75 -21.25
CA TYR A 61 0.12 4.83 -21.50
C TYR A 61 -0.66 4.79 -20.20
N PHE A 62 -1.27 5.88 -19.82
CA PHE A 62 -2.19 5.96 -18.67
C PHE A 62 -3.60 5.61 -19.12
N VAL A 63 -3.88 4.32 -19.26
CA VAL A 63 -5.14 3.78 -19.76
C VAL A 63 -5.63 2.62 -18.92
N PRO A 64 -6.93 2.31 -18.95
CA PRO A 64 -7.46 1.12 -18.29
C PRO A 64 -6.75 -0.14 -18.76
N LEU A 65 -6.39 -1.04 -17.84
CA LEU A 65 -5.79 -2.34 -18.15
C LEU A 65 -6.91 -3.31 -18.62
N GLN A 66 -7.43 -3.06 -19.79
CA GLN A 66 -8.50 -3.83 -20.44
C GLN A 66 -8.05 -4.19 -21.87
N ARG A 67 -8.50 -5.34 -22.36
CA ARG A 67 -8.08 -5.86 -23.66
C ARG A 67 -8.15 -4.84 -24.80
N GLN A 68 -9.25 -4.10 -24.89
CA GLN A 68 -9.46 -3.12 -25.97
C GLN A 68 -8.37 -2.04 -26.04
N PHE A 69 -7.90 -1.53 -24.89
CA PHE A 69 -6.85 -0.52 -24.84
C PHE A 69 -5.47 -1.13 -25.14
N LEU A 70 -5.22 -2.33 -24.61
CA LEU A 70 -3.96 -3.03 -24.87
C LEU A 70 -3.84 -3.50 -26.32
N GLU A 71 -4.93 -3.95 -26.94
CA GLU A 71 -4.95 -4.28 -28.37
C GLU A 71 -4.66 -3.03 -29.22
N GLU A 72 -5.22 -1.87 -28.87
CA GLU A 72 -4.95 -0.60 -29.53
C GLU A 72 -3.48 -0.16 -29.37
N ILE A 73 -2.89 -0.34 -28.18
CA ILE A 73 -1.47 -0.09 -27.94
C ILE A 73 -0.61 -1.03 -28.80
N ILE A 74 -0.90 -2.31 -28.81
CA ILE A 74 -0.19 -3.31 -29.62
C ILE A 74 -0.28 -2.96 -31.10
N GLU A 75 -1.44 -2.54 -31.57
CA GLU A 75 -1.65 -2.13 -32.97
C GLU A 75 -0.80 -0.90 -33.33
N LYS A 76 -0.74 0.11 -32.43
CA LYS A 76 0.00 1.35 -32.64
C LYS A 76 1.51 1.17 -32.50
N GLU A 77 1.94 0.48 -31.46
CA GLU A 77 3.35 0.37 -31.08
C GLU A 77 4.07 -0.78 -31.75
N ARG A 78 3.34 -1.82 -32.18
CA ARG A 78 3.94 -3.02 -32.80
C ARG A 78 5.12 -3.61 -32.01
N PRO A 79 4.94 -3.89 -30.70
CA PRO A 79 6.02 -4.49 -29.94
C PRO A 79 6.35 -5.89 -30.42
N ASP A 80 7.62 -6.28 -30.36
CA ASP A 80 8.08 -7.66 -30.67
C ASP A 80 7.68 -8.64 -29.56
N ALA A 81 7.55 -8.12 -28.32
CA ALA A 81 7.26 -8.93 -27.16
C ALA A 81 6.39 -8.19 -26.12
N VAL A 82 5.74 -8.97 -25.25
CA VAL A 82 5.04 -8.52 -24.06
C VAL A 82 5.55 -9.21 -22.81
N ALA A 83 5.81 -8.43 -21.74
CA ALA A 83 6.23 -8.91 -20.44
C ALA A 83 5.08 -8.78 -19.45
N CYS A 84 4.56 -9.91 -18.94
CA CYS A 84 3.36 -9.98 -18.11
C CYS A 84 3.67 -10.29 -16.64
N GLY A 85 4.87 -10.77 -16.32
CA GLY A 85 5.24 -11.27 -14.98
C GLY A 85 5.54 -10.17 -13.93
N PHE A 86 5.48 -8.89 -14.31
CA PHE A 86 5.93 -7.76 -13.46
C PHE A 86 4.80 -6.86 -12.96
N GLY A 87 3.56 -7.09 -13.39
CA GLY A 87 2.38 -6.29 -13.02
C GLY A 87 1.32 -7.08 -12.24
N GLY A 88 1.74 -8.11 -11.52
CA GLY A 88 0.87 -8.91 -10.66
C GLY A 88 -0.17 -9.74 -11.39
N GLN A 89 -1.22 -10.11 -10.67
CA GLN A 89 -2.30 -10.92 -11.22
C GLN A 89 -3.06 -10.18 -12.33
N THR A 90 -3.19 -8.86 -12.22
CA THR A 90 -3.84 -8.04 -13.25
C THR A 90 -3.14 -8.20 -14.59
N ALA A 91 -1.81 -8.07 -14.63
CA ALA A 91 -1.01 -8.22 -15.85
C ALA A 91 -1.07 -9.65 -16.42
N LEU A 92 -0.96 -10.67 -15.55
CA LEU A 92 -1.06 -12.06 -15.99
C LEU A 92 -2.43 -12.39 -16.60
N SER A 93 -3.51 -11.96 -15.96
CA SER A 93 -4.86 -12.24 -16.41
C SER A 93 -5.17 -11.61 -17.77
N ILE A 94 -4.76 -10.35 -17.96
CA ILE A 94 -4.95 -9.68 -19.24
C ILE A 94 -4.04 -10.26 -20.34
N CYS A 95 -2.85 -10.74 -19.99
CA CYS A 95 -1.96 -11.43 -20.92
C CYS A 95 -2.60 -12.73 -21.45
N VAL A 96 -3.21 -13.53 -20.56
CA VAL A 96 -3.94 -14.72 -20.94
C VAL A 96 -5.14 -14.35 -21.83
N GLU A 97 -5.87 -13.28 -21.48
CA GLU A 97 -7.01 -12.79 -22.29
C GLU A 97 -6.58 -12.36 -23.69
N LEU A 98 -5.46 -11.61 -23.82
CA LEU A 98 -4.91 -11.20 -25.12
C LEU A 98 -4.50 -12.40 -25.97
N HIS A 99 -3.87 -13.40 -25.36
CA HIS A 99 -3.48 -14.64 -26.03
C HIS A 99 -4.72 -15.42 -26.49
N ASP A 100 -5.68 -15.67 -25.61
CA ASP A 100 -6.87 -16.48 -25.92
C ASP A 100 -7.81 -15.80 -26.94
N ALA A 101 -7.80 -14.47 -27.00
CA ALA A 101 -8.48 -13.68 -28.02
C ALA A 101 -7.73 -13.63 -29.37
N GLY A 102 -6.54 -14.25 -29.48
CA GLY A 102 -5.72 -14.27 -30.68
C GLY A 102 -5.05 -12.94 -31.03
N VAL A 103 -5.07 -11.97 -30.11
CA VAL A 103 -4.47 -10.63 -30.34
C VAL A 103 -2.96 -10.74 -30.52
N LEU A 104 -2.30 -11.50 -29.66
CA LEU A 104 -0.84 -11.65 -29.72
C LEU A 104 -0.40 -12.30 -31.04
N ASP A 105 -1.08 -13.35 -31.48
CA ASP A 105 -0.81 -14.02 -32.78
C ASP A 105 -1.10 -13.11 -33.97
N LYS A 106 -2.21 -12.34 -33.94
CA LYS A 106 -2.60 -11.38 -34.97
C LYS A 106 -1.50 -10.36 -35.28
N TYR A 107 -0.79 -9.92 -34.25
CA TYR A 107 0.25 -8.88 -34.38
C TYR A 107 1.68 -9.45 -34.28
N GLY A 108 1.84 -10.75 -34.10
CA GLY A 108 3.14 -11.42 -34.00
C GLY A 108 3.91 -11.11 -32.72
N VAL A 109 3.21 -10.82 -31.62
CA VAL A 109 3.79 -10.45 -30.32
C VAL A 109 4.09 -11.70 -29.50
N ARG A 110 5.33 -11.85 -29.04
CA ARG A 110 5.76 -12.99 -28.22
C ARG A 110 5.57 -12.68 -26.72
N VAL A 111 5.11 -13.64 -25.95
CA VAL A 111 5.15 -13.54 -24.48
C VAL A 111 6.55 -13.92 -24.02
N VAL A 112 7.24 -13.03 -23.29
CA VAL A 112 8.55 -13.29 -22.68
C VAL A 112 8.39 -13.65 -21.21
N GLY A 113 9.29 -14.51 -20.71
CA GLY A 113 9.15 -15.11 -19.39
C GLY A 113 8.35 -16.41 -19.44
N THR A 114 7.60 -16.71 -18.39
CA THR A 114 6.79 -17.93 -18.31
C THR A 114 5.77 -17.99 -19.43
N PRO A 115 5.72 -19.08 -20.23
CA PRO A 115 4.78 -19.20 -21.34
C PRO A 115 3.32 -19.24 -20.85
N VAL A 116 2.36 -18.80 -21.68
CA VAL A 116 0.94 -18.72 -21.29
C VAL A 116 0.40 -20.07 -20.77
N ARG A 117 0.84 -21.19 -21.35
CA ARG A 117 0.47 -22.53 -20.85
C ARG A 117 0.96 -22.78 -19.42
N GLY A 118 2.15 -22.31 -19.08
CA GLY A 118 2.71 -22.36 -17.72
C GLY A 118 1.95 -21.45 -16.75
N ILE A 119 1.61 -20.24 -17.20
CA ILE A 119 0.76 -19.32 -16.44
C ILE A 119 -0.59 -19.98 -16.12
N LYS A 120 -1.22 -20.60 -17.12
CA LYS A 120 -2.50 -21.33 -16.94
C LYS A 120 -2.37 -22.51 -15.98
N ARG A 121 -1.27 -23.29 -16.06
CA ARG A 121 -1.01 -24.39 -15.12
C ARG A 121 -0.88 -23.90 -13.68
N ALA A 122 -0.26 -22.76 -13.45
CA ALA A 122 -0.12 -22.19 -12.12
C ALA A 122 -1.43 -21.60 -11.57
N LEU A 123 -2.23 -20.95 -12.42
CA LEU A 123 -3.43 -20.20 -11.98
C LEU A 123 -4.70 -21.03 -11.94
N SER A 124 -4.83 -22.04 -12.80
CA SER A 124 -5.97 -22.95 -12.79
C SER A 124 -5.75 -24.07 -11.81
N ARG A 125 -6.62 -24.23 -10.83
CA ARG A 125 -6.48 -25.26 -9.79
C ARG A 125 -6.49 -26.67 -10.35
N ASP A 126 -7.35 -26.96 -11.33
CA ASP A 126 -7.38 -28.26 -12.01
C ASP A 126 -6.07 -28.53 -12.78
N LEU A 127 -5.60 -27.56 -13.57
CA LEU A 127 -4.34 -27.72 -14.31
C LEU A 127 -3.13 -27.83 -13.38
N PHE A 128 -3.13 -27.10 -12.26
CA PHE A 128 -2.08 -27.21 -11.25
C PHE A 128 -2.03 -28.61 -10.64
N GLN A 129 -3.19 -29.16 -10.21
CA GLN A 129 -3.26 -30.50 -9.66
C GLN A 129 -2.74 -31.57 -10.64
N ARG A 130 -3.14 -31.46 -11.92
CA ARG A 130 -2.67 -32.39 -12.96
C ARG A 130 -1.15 -32.27 -13.15
N ALA A 131 -0.63 -31.05 -13.25
CA ALA A 131 0.81 -30.84 -13.42
C ALA A 131 1.61 -31.37 -12.23
N MET A 132 1.13 -31.19 -10.99
CA MET A 132 1.79 -31.74 -9.79
C MET A 132 1.73 -33.27 -9.78
N SER A 133 0.58 -33.86 -10.11
CA SER A 133 0.42 -35.31 -10.20
C SER A 133 1.34 -35.95 -11.25
N GLU A 134 1.41 -35.35 -12.44
CA GLU A 134 2.28 -35.80 -13.54
C GLU A 134 3.76 -35.72 -13.14
N ALA A 135 4.14 -34.70 -12.37
CA ALA A 135 5.49 -34.51 -11.87
C ALA A 135 5.81 -35.29 -10.59
N GLY A 136 4.86 -36.02 -10.02
CA GLY A 136 5.01 -36.75 -8.75
C GLY A 136 5.21 -35.86 -7.52
N ILE A 137 4.74 -34.60 -7.58
CA ILE A 137 4.85 -33.63 -6.50
C ILE A 137 3.64 -33.79 -5.56
N PRO A 138 3.85 -33.94 -4.26
CA PRO A 138 2.76 -34.11 -3.31
C PRO A 138 1.97 -32.81 -3.12
N ILE A 139 0.64 -32.92 -3.14
CA ILE A 139 -0.31 -31.84 -2.88
C ILE A 139 -1.36 -32.30 -1.85
N PRO A 140 -2.02 -31.39 -1.11
CA PRO A 140 -3.08 -31.77 -0.22
C PRO A 140 -4.23 -32.49 -0.94
N PRO A 141 -4.91 -33.46 -0.30
CA PRO A 141 -6.12 -34.03 -0.85
C PRO A 141 -7.12 -32.97 -1.21
N SER A 142 -7.45 -32.86 -2.50
CA SER A 142 -8.29 -31.77 -3.01
C SER A 142 -8.95 -32.14 -4.33
N ARG A 143 -10.10 -31.54 -4.62
CA ARG A 143 -10.79 -31.67 -5.91
C ARG A 143 -11.50 -30.37 -6.31
N PRO A 144 -11.50 -30.00 -7.61
CA PRO A 144 -12.32 -28.91 -8.11
C PRO A 144 -13.80 -29.25 -8.07
N ALA A 145 -14.63 -28.26 -7.76
CA ALA A 145 -16.09 -28.35 -7.81
C ALA A 145 -16.64 -27.25 -8.73
N ARG A 146 -17.65 -27.58 -9.52
CA ARG A 146 -18.33 -26.67 -10.45
C ARG A 146 -19.76 -26.34 -10.04
N SER A 147 -20.17 -26.88 -8.91
CA SER A 147 -21.48 -26.56 -8.31
C SER A 147 -21.39 -26.65 -6.77
N PRO A 148 -22.26 -25.92 -6.06
CA PRO A 148 -22.33 -26.02 -4.60
C PRO A 148 -22.61 -27.44 -4.11
N THR A 149 -23.43 -28.22 -4.82
CA THR A 149 -23.73 -29.61 -4.46
C THR A 149 -22.49 -30.49 -4.56
N GLU A 150 -21.76 -30.38 -5.67
CA GLU A 150 -20.50 -31.12 -5.87
C GLU A 150 -19.45 -30.74 -4.80
N ALA A 151 -19.36 -29.48 -4.41
CA ALA A 151 -18.46 -29.04 -3.35
C ALA A 151 -18.78 -29.69 -1.99
N LEU A 152 -20.07 -29.85 -1.68
CA LEU A 152 -20.51 -30.53 -0.47
C LEU A 152 -20.17 -32.04 -0.49
N GLU A 153 -20.34 -32.70 -1.63
CA GLU A 153 -19.97 -34.11 -1.80
C GLU A 153 -18.48 -34.34 -1.62
N ILE A 154 -17.66 -33.51 -2.28
CA ILE A 154 -16.20 -33.55 -2.18
C ILE A 154 -15.76 -33.31 -0.74
N ALA A 155 -16.33 -32.33 -0.04
CA ALA A 155 -15.98 -32.04 1.34
C ALA A 155 -16.28 -33.19 2.30
N ARG A 156 -17.38 -33.93 2.06
CA ARG A 156 -17.72 -35.16 2.86
C ARG A 156 -16.70 -36.28 2.61
N GLU A 157 -16.23 -36.44 1.37
CA GLU A 157 -15.23 -37.45 1.03
C GLU A 157 -13.83 -37.13 1.58
N ILE A 158 -13.40 -35.88 1.45
CA ILE A 158 -12.11 -35.42 2.00
C ILE A 158 -12.14 -35.43 3.54
N GLY A 159 -13.27 -35.15 4.13
CA GLY A 159 -13.47 -35.00 5.59
C GLY A 159 -13.09 -33.60 6.08
N TYR A 160 -14.01 -33.03 6.89
CA TYR A 160 -13.83 -31.71 7.51
C TYR A 160 -12.68 -31.69 8.55
N PRO A 161 -12.03 -30.55 8.79
CA PRO A 161 -12.23 -29.26 8.13
C PRO A 161 -11.66 -29.24 6.70
N VAL A 162 -12.30 -28.43 5.83
CA VAL A 162 -11.80 -28.17 4.47
C VAL A 162 -11.60 -26.67 4.24
N VAL A 163 -10.69 -26.32 3.36
CA VAL A 163 -10.57 -24.98 2.83
C VAL A 163 -11.15 -24.92 1.42
N VAL A 164 -11.96 -23.90 1.15
CA VAL A 164 -12.46 -23.60 -0.20
C VAL A 164 -11.61 -22.48 -0.78
N ARG A 165 -11.07 -22.69 -1.97
CA ARG A 165 -10.27 -21.70 -2.70
C ARG A 165 -10.95 -21.38 -4.02
N VAL A 166 -10.94 -20.10 -4.41
CA VAL A 166 -11.53 -19.65 -5.67
C VAL A 166 -10.46 -19.58 -6.74
N SER A 167 -10.72 -20.19 -7.89
CA SER A 167 -9.77 -20.20 -9.02
C SER A 167 -9.64 -18.81 -9.64
N PHE A 168 -8.43 -18.44 -10.10
CA PHE A 168 -8.07 -17.16 -10.72
C PHE A 168 -8.24 -15.91 -9.84
N ASN A 169 -8.36 -16.05 -8.53
CA ASN A 169 -8.45 -14.91 -7.62
C ASN A 169 -7.13 -14.66 -6.88
N LEU A 170 -6.80 -13.38 -6.71
CA LEU A 170 -5.61 -12.93 -6.01
C LEU A 170 -5.87 -12.79 -4.50
N GLY A 171 -4.82 -12.99 -3.68
CA GLY A 171 -4.86 -12.73 -2.24
C GLY A 171 -5.93 -13.53 -1.51
N GLY A 172 -6.26 -14.73 -1.99
CA GLY A 172 -7.24 -15.61 -1.39
C GLY A 172 -8.69 -15.10 -1.42
N ALA A 173 -9.01 -14.13 -2.30
CA ALA A 173 -10.37 -13.58 -2.34
C ALA A 173 -11.45 -14.66 -2.46
N GLY A 174 -12.42 -14.63 -1.53
CA GLY A 174 -13.48 -15.62 -1.43
C GLY A 174 -13.07 -16.96 -0.84
N ALA A 175 -11.80 -17.15 -0.47
CA ALA A 175 -11.36 -18.34 0.24
C ALA A 175 -11.87 -18.34 1.68
N PHE A 176 -12.19 -19.53 2.20
CA PHE A 176 -12.62 -19.71 3.57
C PHE A 176 -12.42 -21.13 4.06
N VAL A 177 -12.30 -21.29 5.37
CA VAL A 177 -12.29 -22.59 6.04
C VAL A 177 -13.71 -22.96 6.44
N ALA A 178 -14.13 -24.17 6.08
CA ALA A 178 -15.36 -24.77 6.55
C ALA A 178 -15.02 -25.91 7.53
N ARG A 179 -15.49 -25.78 8.78
CA ARG A 179 -15.21 -26.78 9.82
C ARG A 179 -16.23 -27.91 9.82
N ASP A 180 -17.37 -27.65 9.20
CA ASP A 180 -18.49 -28.56 9.05
C ASP A 180 -19.34 -28.25 7.82
N GLU A 181 -20.34 -29.09 7.54
CA GLU A 181 -21.20 -28.94 6.36
C GLU A 181 -22.06 -27.66 6.39
N GLU A 182 -22.47 -27.21 7.58
CA GLU A 182 -23.31 -26.01 7.72
C GLU A 182 -22.52 -24.75 7.37
N SER A 183 -21.29 -24.63 7.89
CA SER A 183 -20.39 -23.53 7.56
C SER A 183 -20.02 -23.52 6.07
N LEU A 184 -19.89 -24.68 5.43
CA LEU A 184 -19.69 -24.79 3.99
C LEU A 184 -20.92 -24.29 3.22
N LYS A 185 -22.12 -24.75 3.53
CA LYS A 185 -23.36 -24.33 2.90
C LYS A 185 -23.60 -22.84 2.97
N SER A 186 -23.28 -22.22 4.09
CA SER A 186 -23.52 -20.78 4.30
C SER A 186 -22.65 -19.88 3.41
N ARG A 187 -21.47 -20.35 2.96
CA ARG A 187 -20.45 -19.55 2.29
C ARG A 187 -20.16 -19.96 0.85
N ILE A 188 -20.47 -21.19 0.47
CA ILE A 188 -20.06 -21.74 -0.84
C ILE A 188 -20.63 -20.95 -2.02
N TYR A 189 -21.85 -20.45 -1.93
CA TYR A 189 -22.47 -19.66 -2.99
C TYR A 189 -21.69 -18.36 -3.29
N LYS A 190 -21.16 -17.71 -2.25
CA LYS A 190 -20.34 -16.51 -2.39
C LYS A 190 -19.02 -16.84 -3.12
N ALA A 191 -18.41 -17.97 -2.80
CA ALA A 191 -17.18 -18.40 -3.46
C ALA A 191 -17.41 -18.63 -4.97
N PHE A 192 -18.49 -19.28 -5.35
CA PHE A 192 -18.86 -19.43 -6.76
C PHE A 192 -19.16 -18.11 -7.46
N ALA A 193 -19.83 -17.17 -6.78
CA ALA A 193 -20.12 -15.85 -7.34
C ALA A 193 -18.84 -15.01 -7.60
N GLN A 194 -17.78 -15.27 -6.83
CA GLN A 194 -16.48 -14.59 -7.00
C GLN A 194 -15.55 -15.31 -7.99
N SER A 195 -15.85 -16.55 -8.37
CA SER A 195 -15.06 -17.29 -9.35
C SER A 195 -15.32 -16.76 -10.76
N ALA A 196 -14.26 -16.35 -11.43
CA ALA A 196 -14.34 -15.89 -12.82
C ALA A 196 -14.76 -17.00 -13.81
N ILE A 197 -14.49 -18.26 -13.45
CA ILE A 197 -14.75 -19.44 -14.29
C ILE A 197 -15.81 -20.37 -13.71
N GLY A 198 -16.48 -19.98 -12.61
CA GLY A 198 -17.50 -20.81 -11.98
C GLY A 198 -16.95 -22.10 -11.33
N GLU A 199 -15.68 -22.11 -10.92
CA GLU A 199 -15.01 -23.25 -10.30
C GLU A 199 -14.38 -22.85 -8.97
N VAL A 200 -14.49 -23.73 -7.98
CA VAL A 200 -13.78 -23.63 -6.70
C VAL A 200 -13.02 -24.92 -6.42
N LEU A 201 -11.93 -24.84 -5.67
CA LEU A 201 -11.23 -26.01 -5.15
C LEU A 201 -11.68 -26.28 -3.72
N VAL A 202 -12.06 -27.52 -3.43
CA VAL A 202 -12.28 -28.01 -2.05
C VAL A 202 -11.07 -28.84 -1.65
N GLU A 203 -10.38 -28.44 -0.60
CA GLU A 203 -9.08 -28.97 -0.20
C GLU A 203 -9.07 -29.32 1.29
N LYS A 204 -8.35 -30.37 1.67
CA LYS A 204 -8.12 -30.70 3.08
C LYS A 204 -7.42 -29.53 3.79
N TYR A 205 -8.01 -29.05 4.88
CA TYR A 205 -7.40 -28.02 5.69
C TYR A 205 -6.30 -28.60 6.58
N LEU A 206 -5.08 -28.08 6.43
CA LEU A 206 -3.88 -28.53 7.13
C LEU A 206 -3.67 -27.71 8.42
N GLU A 207 -4.59 -27.86 9.38
CA GLU A 207 -4.59 -27.07 10.60
C GLU A 207 -3.30 -27.27 11.42
N GLY A 208 -2.64 -26.17 11.75
CA GLY A 208 -1.44 -26.16 12.59
C GLY A 208 -0.15 -26.62 11.90
N TRP A 209 -0.17 -26.88 10.60
CA TRP A 209 1.04 -27.14 9.84
C TRP A 209 1.84 -25.83 9.69
N LYS A 210 3.16 -25.96 9.51
CA LYS A 210 4.01 -24.82 9.12
C LYS A 210 3.80 -24.50 7.65
N GLU A 211 3.97 -23.24 7.30
CA GLU A 211 4.01 -22.77 5.92
C GLU A 211 5.36 -22.11 5.66
N VAL A 212 6.01 -22.54 4.59
CA VAL A 212 7.26 -21.94 4.12
C VAL A 212 7.13 -21.57 2.65
N GLU A 213 7.89 -20.58 2.26
CA GLU A 213 7.90 -20.05 0.91
C GLU A 213 9.32 -20.08 0.36
N PHE A 214 9.45 -20.49 -0.88
CA PHE A 214 10.67 -20.31 -1.66
C PHE A 214 10.43 -19.37 -2.81
N GLU A 215 11.28 -18.36 -2.94
CA GLU A 215 11.45 -17.64 -4.19
C GLU A 215 12.41 -18.40 -5.08
N VAL A 216 11.92 -18.78 -6.24
CA VAL A 216 12.64 -19.64 -7.18
C VAL A 216 12.84 -18.89 -8.49
N VAL A 217 14.04 -18.90 -9.01
CA VAL A 217 14.34 -18.41 -10.36
C VAL A 217 14.72 -19.57 -11.26
N ARG A 218 14.23 -19.56 -12.49
CA ARG A 218 14.54 -20.59 -13.50
C ARG A 218 14.73 -19.94 -14.86
N ASP A 219 15.79 -20.32 -15.55
CA ASP A 219 16.02 -19.93 -16.95
C ASP A 219 15.41 -20.92 -17.95
N SER A 220 15.45 -20.59 -19.23
CA SER A 220 14.90 -21.41 -20.30
C SER A 220 15.74 -22.68 -20.58
N TYR A 221 16.91 -22.85 -19.95
CA TYR A 221 17.81 -23.97 -20.06
C TYR A 221 17.70 -24.96 -18.90
N ASP A 222 16.71 -24.76 -18.03
CA ASP A 222 16.46 -25.57 -16.82
C ASP A 222 17.49 -25.40 -15.68
N ASN A 223 18.27 -24.31 -15.70
CA ASN A 223 19.04 -23.96 -14.50
C ASN A 223 18.06 -23.31 -13.49
N VAL A 224 18.16 -23.72 -12.24
CA VAL A 224 17.23 -23.29 -11.17
C VAL A 224 18.02 -22.88 -9.95
N ALA A 225 17.61 -21.78 -9.30
CA ALA A 225 18.08 -21.39 -7.97
C ALA A 225 16.89 -21.14 -7.04
N ALA A 226 16.94 -21.75 -5.85
CA ALA A 226 16.01 -21.47 -4.76
C ALA A 226 16.64 -20.37 -3.90
N VAL A 227 16.26 -19.11 -4.15
CA VAL A 227 16.99 -17.93 -3.72
C VAL A 227 16.97 -17.76 -2.19
N VAL A 228 15.81 -17.94 -1.58
CA VAL A 228 15.63 -17.81 -0.13
C VAL A 228 14.43 -18.60 0.35
N CYS A 229 14.59 -19.25 1.52
CA CYS A 229 13.49 -19.82 2.29
C CYS A 229 12.98 -18.78 3.28
N MET A 230 11.69 -18.52 3.24
CA MET A 230 10.98 -17.68 4.18
C MET A 230 9.97 -18.52 4.96
N GLU A 231 9.96 -18.39 6.28
CA GLU A 231 9.08 -19.15 7.16
C GLU A 231 7.99 -18.23 7.69
N ASN A 232 6.73 -18.62 7.51
CA ASN A 232 5.60 -17.97 8.14
C ASN A 232 5.57 -18.34 9.63
N ILE A 233 5.61 -17.35 10.51
CA ILE A 233 5.45 -17.56 11.96
C ILE A 233 4.02 -18.03 12.23
N ASP A 234 3.05 -17.50 11.50
CA ASP A 234 1.65 -17.87 11.56
C ASP A 234 1.41 -19.23 10.91
N PRO A 235 0.59 -20.10 11.51
CA PRO A 235 0.36 -21.44 10.99
C PRO A 235 -0.50 -21.42 9.71
N MET A 236 -0.52 -22.53 8.98
CA MET A 236 -1.44 -22.74 7.85
C MET A 236 -2.85 -22.29 8.17
N GLY A 237 -3.47 -21.60 7.23
CA GLY A 237 -4.82 -21.02 7.34
C GLY A 237 -4.84 -19.51 7.48
N VAL A 238 -3.70 -18.88 7.79
CA VAL A 238 -3.50 -17.44 7.63
C VAL A 238 -2.87 -17.19 6.26
N HIS A 239 -3.40 -16.25 5.49
CA HIS A 239 -2.81 -15.90 4.20
C HIS A 239 -1.37 -15.41 4.38
N THR A 240 -0.44 -15.89 3.55
CA THR A 240 0.99 -15.55 3.68
C THR A 240 1.27 -14.05 3.64
N GLY A 241 0.48 -13.26 2.89
CA GLY A 241 0.56 -11.80 2.89
C GLY A 241 0.22 -11.15 4.24
N ASP A 242 -0.61 -11.81 5.06
CA ASP A 242 -0.99 -11.38 6.41
C ASP A 242 -0.14 -12.04 7.51
N SER A 243 0.71 -12.99 7.15
CA SER A 243 1.61 -13.65 8.09
C SER A 243 2.80 -12.79 8.45
N ILE A 244 3.26 -12.91 9.69
CA ILE A 244 4.59 -12.46 10.10
C ILE A 244 5.58 -13.47 9.53
N VAL A 245 6.56 -13.00 8.75
CA VAL A 245 7.50 -13.87 8.04
C VAL A 245 8.91 -13.63 8.52
N VAL A 246 9.68 -14.71 8.67
CA VAL A 246 11.08 -14.67 9.02
C VAL A 246 11.95 -15.25 7.91
N ALA A 247 13.10 -14.64 7.67
CA ALA A 247 14.14 -15.18 6.80
C ALA A 247 15.51 -15.08 7.51
N PRO A 248 16.34 -16.15 7.39
CA PRO A 248 16.06 -17.45 6.81
C PRO A 248 15.05 -18.25 7.62
N CYS A 249 14.60 -19.44 7.13
CA CYS A 249 13.80 -20.37 7.91
C CYS A 249 14.56 -20.78 9.18
N LEU A 250 13.93 -20.64 10.36
CA LEU A 250 14.58 -20.83 11.67
C LEU A 250 14.22 -22.14 12.36
N THR A 251 13.08 -22.74 12.03
CA THR A 251 12.56 -23.91 12.77
C THR A 251 12.50 -25.18 11.94
N LEU A 252 12.99 -25.18 10.71
CA LEU A 252 13.11 -26.38 9.88
C LEU A 252 14.39 -27.14 10.20
N THR A 253 14.29 -28.47 10.22
CA THR A 253 15.47 -29.34 10.14
C THR A 253 16.06 -29.28 8.74
N ASN A 254 17.30 -29.75 8.58
CA ASN A 254 17.93 -29.84 7.25
C ASN A 254 17.10 -30.68 6.27
N ASP A 255 16.56 -31.82 6.72
CA ASP A 255 15.79 -32.72 5.86
C ASP A 255 14.46 -32.07 5.42
N GLU A 256 13.77 -31.37 6.34
CA GLU A 256 12.56 -30.61 6.02
C GLU A 256 12.86 -29.50 5.00
N TYR A 257 13.96 -28.76 5.21
CA TYR A 257 14.39 -27.69 4.31
C TYR A 257 14.69 -28.21 2.91
N GLN A 258 15.48 -29.30 2.80
CA GLN A 258 15.85 -29.87 1.50
C GLN A 258 14.61 -30.45 0.77
N THR A 259 13.71 -31.09 1.49
CA THR A 259 12.46 -31.61 0.91
C THR A 259 11.58 -30.47 0.38
N ALA A 260 11.41 -29.40 1.16
CA ALA A 260 10.62 -28.22 0.73
C ALA A 260 11.25 -27.52 -0.48
N ARG A 261 12.60 -27.43 -0.49
CA ARG A 261 13.36 -26.90 -1.61
C ARG A 261 13.18 -27.74 -2.89
N ASP A 262 13.27 -29.07 -2.78
CA ASP A 262 13.10 -29.99 -3.91
C ASP A 262 11.68 -29.93 -4.47
N ILE A 263 10.66 -29.85 -3.60
CA ILE A 263 9.27 -29.62 -4.00
C ILE A 263 9.17 -28.32 -4.78
N SER A 264 9.78 -27.23 -4.30
CA SER A 264 9.69 -25.91 -4.92
C SER A 264 10.35 -25.87 -6.31
N ILE A 265 11.51 -26.50 -6.45
CA ILE A 265 12.20 -26.69 -7.74
C ILE A 265 11.34 -27.53 -8.69
N GLY A 266 10.76 -28.62 -8.19
CA GLY A 266 9.87 -29.48 -8.95
C GLY A 266 8.64 -28.74 -9.47
N VAL A 267 8.00 -27.92 -8.64
CA VAL A 267 6.86 -27.06 -9.03
C VAL A 267 7.26 -26.09 -10.14
N ALA A 268 8.40 -25.39 -9.99
CA ALA A 268 8.90 -24.46 -11.00
C ALA A 268 9.10 -25.14 -12.37
N ARG A 269 9.60 -26.36 -12.37
CA ARG A 269 9.75 -27.18 -13.61
C ARG A 269 8.40 -27.60 -14.18
N ALA A 270 7.48 -28.09 -13.33
CA ALA A 270 6.18 -28.60 -13.75
C ALA A 270 5.29 -27.52 -14.41
N ILE A 271 5.42 -26.26 -13.97
CA ILE A 271 4.71 -25.12 -14.58
C ILE A 271 5.52 -24.46 -15.71
N GLU A 272 6.69 -24.96 -16.05
CA GLU A 272 7.58 -24.38 -17.06
C GLU A 272 7.95 -22.91 -16.75
N LEU A 273 8.23 -22.60 -15.48
CA LEU A 273 8.63 -21.26 -15.05
C LEU A 273 9.84 -20.78 -15.85
N VAL A 274 9.77 -19.53 -16.34
CA VAL A 274 10.92 -18.79 -16.87
C VAL A 274 10.92 -17.39 -16.26
N GLY A 275 11.96 -17.08 -15.53
CA GLY A 275 12.03 -15.89 -14.70
C GLY A 275 11.91 -16.25 -13.23
N GLU A 276 11.00 -15.65 -12.50
CA GLU A 276 10.84 -15.78 -11.06
C GLU A 276 9.44 -16.27 -10.71
N GLY A 277 9.34 -17.02 -9.62
CA GLY A 277 8.07 -17.46 -9.03
C GLY A 277 8.20 -17.84 -7.58
N ASN A 278 7.11 -17.56 -6.85
CA ASN A 278 6.93 -17.97 -5.46
C ASN A 278 6.31 -19.36 -5.39
N VAL A 279 6.81 -20.22 -4.53
CA VAL A 279 6.24 -21.55 -4.22
C VAL A 279 5.99 -21.66 -2.73
N GLN A 280 4.74 -21.96 -2.37
CA GLN A 280 4.33 -22.17 -0.97
C GLN A 280 4.28 -23.67 -0.68
N VAL A 281 4.89 -24.07 0.43
CA VAL A 281 4.98 -25.48 0.88
C VAL A 281 4.47 -25.59 2.31
N ALA A 282 3.55 -26.52 2.53
CA ALA A 282 3.10 -26.88 3.88
C ALA A 282 4.01 -28.00 4.41
N VAL A 283 4.48 -27.86 5.65
CA VAL A 283 5.37 -28.80 6.34
C VAL A 283 4.63 -29.35 7.55
N ASN A 284 4.49 -30.69 7.63
CA ASN A 284 3.84 -31.32 8.76
C ASN A 284 4.71 -31.21 10.02
N TYR A 285 4.12 -30.63 11.07
CA TYR A 285 4.78 -30.49 12.36
C TYR A 285 5.09 -31.83 13.07
N SER A 286 4.33 -32.86 12.77
CA SER A 286 4.36 -34.15 13.50
C SER A 286 4.77 -35.35 12.63
N GLY A 287 5.10 -35.13 11.38
CA GLY A 287 5.44 -36.19 10.43
C GLY A 287 6.28 -35.69 9.26
N PRO A 288 6.70 -36.60 8.37
CA PRO A 288 7.58 -36.26 7.26
C PRO A 288 6.84 -35.65 6.05
N GLU A 289 5.51 -35.55 6.09
CA GLU A 289 4.73 -35.12 4.94
C GLU A 289 4.92 -33.63 4.68
N GLN A 290 5.11 -33.30 3.41
CA GLN A 290 5.14 -31.92 2.91
C GLN A 290 4.34 -31.83 1.62
N TYR A 291 3.65 -30.71 1.42
CA TYR A 291 2.77 -30.51 0.26
C TYR A 291 3.02 -29.16 -0.41
N ALA A 292 3.09 -29.16 -1.76
CA ALA A 292 2.98 -27.93 -2.52
C ALA A 292 1.54 -27.38 -2.44
N ILE A 293 1.39 -26.13 -2.05
CA ILE A 293 0.08 -25.49 -1.86
C ILE A 293 -0.32 -24.69 -3.07
N GLU A 294 0.55 -23.78 -3.48
CA GLU A 294 0.33 -22.94 -4.66
C GLU A 294 1.64 -22.37 -5.18
N THR A 295 1.59 -21.85 -6.39
CA THR A 295 2.70 -21.11 -6.98
C THR A 295 2.18 -19.89 -7.70
N ASN A 296 2.96 -18.82 -7.65
CA ASN A 296 2.73 -17.60 -8.41
C ASN A 296 3.87 -17.47 -9.43
N PRO A 297 3.61 -17.66 -10.76
CA PRO A 297 4.65 -17.61 -11.78
C PRO A 297 4.95 -16.17 -12.21
N ARG A 298 5.17 -15.30 -11.24
CA ARG A 298 5.33 -13.85 -11.39
C ARG A 298 5.87 -13.23 -10.13
N MET A 299 6.38 -12.01 -10.25
CA MET A 299 6.72 -11.21 -9.09
C MET A 299 5.52 -11.07 -8.14
N SER A 300 5.79 -11.11 -6.86
CA SER A 300 4.80 -11.07 -5.78
C SER A 300 5.28 -10.15 -4.65
N ARG A 301 4.46 -9.97 -3.62
CA ARG A 301 4.87 -9.24 -2.42
C ARG A 301 6.05 -9.92 -1.72
N SER A 302 6.02 -11.24 -1.61
CA SER A 302 7.14 -12.02 -1.07
C SER A 302 8.41 -11.91 -1.91
N SER A 303 8.31 -11.74 -3.22
CA SER A 303 9.48 -11.51 -4.09
C SER A 303 10.15 -10.17 -3.79
N ALA A 304 9.38 -9.10 -3.52
CA ALA A 304 9.94 -7.82 -3.10
C ALA A 304 10.67 -7.94 -1.76
N LEU A 305 10.04 -8.59 -0.77
CA LEU A 305 10.66 -8.91 0.51
C LEU A 305 11.96 -9.71 0.33
N ALA A 306 11.90 -10.81 -0.40
CA ALA A 306 13.02 -11.71 -0.63
C ALA A 306 14.20 -11.00 -1.31
N SER A 307 13.92 -10.14 -2.28
CA SER A 307 14.96 -9.34 -2.96
C SER A 307 15.75 -8.48 -2.01
N LYS A 308 15.06 -7.78 -1.10
CA LYS A 308 15.67 -6.88 -0.12
C LYS A 308 16.35 -7.66 1.01
N ALA A 309 15.72 -8.74 1.47
CA ALA A 309 16.23 -9.59 2.54
C ALA A 309 17.52 -10.34 2.11
N SER A 310 17.57 -10.81 0.87
CA SER A 310 18.66 -11.67 0.40
C SER A 310 19.74 -10.93 -0.41
N GLY A 311 19.55 -9.65 -0.72
CA GLY A 311 20.44 -8.94 -1.64
C GLY A 311 20.50 -9.60 -3.03
N TYR A 312 19.38 -10.19 -3.48
CA TYR A 312 19.25 -10.83 -4.78
C TYR A 312 18.14 -10.12 -5.57
N PRO A 313 18.48 -9.36 -6.63
CA PRO A 313 17.52 -8.48 -7.31
C PRO A 313 16.59 -9.29 -8.24
N LEU A 314 15.60 -9.98 -7.65
CA LEU A 314 14.72 -10.94 -8.32
C LEU A 314 14.07 -10.38 -9.59
N ALA A 315 13.50 -9.18 -9.54
CA ALA A 315 12.83 -8.61 -10.70
C ALA A 315 13.79 -8.28 -11.85
N TYR A 316 14.96 -7.75 -11.54
CA TYR A 316 16.01 -7.51 -12.54
C TYR A 316 16.47 -8.80 -13.18
N ILE A 317 16.78 -9.82 -12.37
CA ILE A 317 17.22 -11.14 -12.85
C ILE A 317 16.11 -11.80 -13.68
N ALA A 318 14.86 -11.80 -13.20
CA ALA A 318 13.72 -12.35 -13.94
C ALA A 318 13.56 -11.70 -15.32
N ALA A 319 13.77 -10.38 -15.42
CA ALA A 319 13.72 -9.67 -16.70
C ALA A 319 14.83 -10.12 -17.67
N LYS A 320 16.05 -10.32 -17.17
CA LYS A 320 17.16 -10.87 -17.98
C LYS A 320 16.87 -12.29 -18.44
N LEU A 321 16.37 -13.16 -17.54
CA LEU A 321 15.99 -14.53 -17.89
C LEU A 321 14.85 -14.58 -18.91
N ALA A 322 13.90 -13.66 -18.83
CA ALA A 322 12.81 -13.53 -19.81
C ALA A 322 13.33 -13.21 -21.23
N LEU A 323 14.48 -12.55 -21.35
CA LEU A 323 15.15 -12.28 -22.61
C LEU A 323 16.01 -13.46 -23.10
N GLY A 324 16.11 -14.55 -22.32
CA GLY A 324 16.83 -15.78 -22.68
C GLY A 324 18.25 -15.90 -22.15
N TYR A 325 18.64 -15.03 -21.21
CA TYR A 325 19.89 -15.20 -20.47
C TYR A 325 19.83 -16.44 -19.58
N ARG A 326 21.01 -17.03 -19.33
CA ARG A 326 21.19 -18.11 -18.36
C ARG A 326 21.51 -17.53 -16.98
N LEU A 327 21.22 -18.29 -15.94
CA LEU A 327 21.52 -17.87 -14.56
C LEU A 327 22.99 -17.58 -14.31
N ASP A 328 23.90 -18.31 -14.95
CA ASP A 328 25.34 -18.14 -14.84
C ASP A 328 25.90 -16.95 -15.68
N GLU A 329 25.08 -16.34 -16.53
CA GLU A 329 25.44 -15.17 -17.34
C GLU A 329 25.01 -13.83 -16.71
N VAL A 330 24.09 -13.86 -15.73
CA VAL A 330 23.55 -12.65 -15.11
C VAL A 330 24.27 -12.34 -13.80
N LEU A 331 24.93 -11.17 -13.75
CA LEU A 331 25.57 -10.70 -12.53
C LEU A 331 24.52 -10.25 -11.51
N ASN A 332 24.70 -10.61 -10.23
CA ASN A 332 23.94 -10.03 -9.13
C ASN A 332 24.41 -8.59 -8.91
N GLN A 333 23.55 -7.62 -9.24
CA GLN A 333 23.86 -6.19 -9.18
C GLN A 333 23.95 -5.65 -7.74
N VAL A 334 23.38 -6.34 -6.77
CA VAL A 334 23.44 -5.94 -5.36
C VAL A 334 24.77 -6.34 -4.74
N THR A 335 25.18 -7.61 -4.85
CA THR A 335 26.44 -8.11 -4.30
C THR A 335 27.64 -7.71 -5.13
N ARG A 336 27.46 -7.56 -6.46
CA ARG A 336 28.51 -7.29 -7.46
C ARG A 336 29.69 -8.30 -7.45
N ARG A 337 29.47 -9.48 -6.83
CA ARG A 337 30.49 -10.52 -6.65
C ARG A 337 30.04 -11.89 -7.12
N THR A 338 28.75 -12.10 -7.28
CA THR A 338 28.14 -13.38 -7.64
C THR A 338 27.30 -13.26 -8.89
N VAL A 339 27.04 -14.39 -9.55
CA VAL A 339 26.03 -14.50 -10.61
C VAL A 339 24.71 -15.00 -10.06
N ALA A 340 23.64 -14.91 -10.86
CA ALA A 340 22.29 -15.30 -10.43
C ALA A 340 22.16 -16.81 -10.10
N ALA A 341 23.10 -17.66 -10.52
CA ALA A 341 23.13 -19.06 -10.13
C ALA A 341 23.54 -19.30 -8.66
N PHE A 342 24.07 -18.28 -7.96
CA PHE A 342 24.47 -18.38 -6.56
C PHE A 342 23.30 -18.15 -5.63
N GLU A 343 22.97 -19.11 -4.78
CA GLU A 343 21.94 -19.00 -3.75
C GLU A 343 22.47 -18.22 -2.52
N PRO A 344 21.81 -17.14 -2.09
CA PRO A 344 22.25 -16.35 -0.96
C PRO A 344 22.27 -17.13 0.37
N SER A 345 23.18 -16.75 1.25
CA SER A 345 23.27 -17.27 2.62
C SER A 345 23.30 -16.11 3.61
N LEU A 346 22.26 -16.00 4.44
CA LEU A 346 22.05 -14.88 5.35
C LEU A 346 22.74 -15.13 6.70
N ASP A 347 23.51 -14.18 7.22
CA ASP A 347 24.13 -14.19 8.56
C ASP A 347 23.39 -13.26 9.56
N TYR A 348 22.21 -12.77 9.19
CA TYR A 348 21.31 -11.92 9.97
C TYR A 348 19.87 -12.47 9.89
N ILE A 349 19.00 -11.90 10.69
CA ILE A 349 17.57 -12.28 10.71
C ILE A 349 16.75 -11.13 10.18
N VAL A 350 15.84 -11.46 9.28
CA VAL A 350 14.84 -10.55 8.73
C VAL A 350 13.48 -10.93 9.29
N VAL A 351 12.72 -9.94 9.75
CA VAL A 351 11.31 -10.10 10.14
C VAL A 351 10.46 -9.16 9.31
N LYS A 352 9.53 -9.72 8.53
CA LYS A 352 8.46 -8.99 7.87
C LYS A 352 7.25 -8.95 8.80
N HIS A 353 6.68 -7.78 9.01
CA HIS A 353 5.46 -7.61 9.78
C HIS A 353 4.40 -6.88 8.95
N PRO A 354 3.20 -7.46 8.77
CA PRO A 354 2.10 -6.83 8.04
C PRO A 354 1.50 -5.67 8.81
N ARG A 355 0.91 -4.73 8.08
CA ARG A 355 0.07 -3.66 8.63
C ARG A 355 -1.36 -3.78 8.17
N TRP A 356 -2.30 -3.69 9.12
CA TRP A 356 -3.75 -3.70 8.89
C TRP A 356 -4.37 -2.34 9.25
N GLU A 357 -5.49 -2.05 8.61
CA GLU A 357 -6.34 -0.87 8.88
C GLU A 357 -7.80 -1.30 9.14
N ASN A 358 -7.99 -2.53 9.65
CA ASN A 358 -9.30 -3.16 9.82
C ASN A 358 -10.26 -2.30 10.65
N GLU A 359 -9.79 -1.65 11.70
CA GLU A 359 -10.60 -0.78 12.56
C GLU A 359 -11.18 0.41 11.79
N ARG A 360 -10.44 1.00 10.85
CA ARG A 360 -10.91 2.09 9.99
C ARG A 360 -12.16 1.70 9.21
N PHE A 361 -12.22 0.45 8.79
CA PHE A 361 -13.31 -0.11 8.01
C PHE A 361 -14.40 -0.76 8.86
N GLY A 362 -14.22 -0.81 10.19
CA GLY A 362 -15.14 -1.49 11.11
C GLY A 362 -15.11 -3.02 10.98
N VAL A 363 -14.00 -3.58 10.54
CA VAL A 363 -13.79 -5.02 10.40
C VAL A 363 -13.15 -5.56 11.66
N SER A 364 -13.78 -6.55 12.30
CA SER A 364 -13.34 -7.17 13.56
C SER A 364 -12.97 -8.65 13.45
N GLU A 365 -12.97 -9.20 12.24
CA GLU A 365 -12.63 -10.60 12.00
C GLU A 365 -11.14 -10.88 12.28
N GLY A 366 -10.84 -12.12 12.72
CA GLY A 366 -9.49 -12.62 12.85
C GLY A 366 -8.81 -12.86 11.49
N LEU A 367 -7.50 -13.10 11.53
CA LEU A 367 -6.73 -13.45 10.36
C LEU A 367 -7.17 -14.79 9.79
N GLY A 368 -7.14 -14.94 8.48
CA GLY A 368 -7.63 -16.11 7.77
C GLY A 368 -7.01 -16.26 6.37
N PRO A 369 -7.61 -17.09 5.53
CA PRO A 369 -7.06 -17.41 4.20
C PRO A 369 -7.23 -16.27 3.18
N GLU A 370 -7.93 -15.20 3.51
CA GLU A 370 -8.09 -14.02 2.67
C GLU A 370 -7.21 -12.88 3.20
N MET A 371 -6.38 -12.32 2.33
CA MET A 371 -5.47 -11.23 2.67
C MET A 371 -6.19 -9.91 2.92
N MET A 372 -5.88 -9.26 4.04
CA MET A 372 -6.47 -7.99 4.49
C MET A 372 -5.45 -6.89 4.75
N SER A 373 -4.15 -7.21 4.84
CA SER A 373 -3.10 -6.21 5.05
C SER A 373 -2.93 -5.30 3.84
N ILE A 374 -2.58 -4.04 4.12
CA ILE A 374 -2.40 -3.00 3.10
C ILE A 374 -0.95 -2.59 2.91
N GLY A 375 -0.07 -2.98 3.79
CA GLY A 375 1.36 -2.72 3.73
C GLY A 375 2.13 -3.66 4.63
N GLU A 376 3.46 -3.59 4.53
CA GLU A 376 4.37 -4.38 5.35
C GLU A 376 5.66 -3.62 5.64
N ALA A 377 6.29 -3.97 6.75
CA ALA A 377 7.62 -3.50 7.13
C ALA A 377 8.58 -4.67 7.20
N MET A 378 9.83 -4.42 6.84
CA MET A 378 10.92 -5.38 6.97
C MET A 378 11.96 -4.85 7.94
N ALA A 379 12.21 -5.60 8.99
CA ALA A 379 13.24 -5.29 9.98
C ALA A 379 14.38 -6.29 9.91
N ILE A 380 15.59 -5.82 10.18
CA ILE A 380 16.81 -6.62 10.18
C ILE A 380 17.48 -6.51 11.53
N GLY A 381 17.94 -7.64 12.07
CA GLY A 381 18.66 -7.73 13.30
C GLY A 381 19.65 -8.90 13.33
N ARG A 382 20.47 -8.99 14.37
CA ARG A 382 21.41 -10.10 14.57
C ARG A 382 20.83 -11.22 15.43
N ASN A 383 19.62 -11.02 15.95
CA ASN A 383 18.77 -12.01 16.59
C ASN A 383 17.29 -11.72 16.30
N LEU A 384 16.44 -12.70 16.56
CA LEU A 384 15.00 -12.62 16.28
C LEU A 384 14.32 -11.52 17.09
N GLU A 385 14.67 -11.39 18.38
CA GLU A 385 14.06 -10.43 19.29
C GLU A 385 14.32 -9.00 18.83
N GLU A 386 15.56 -8.66 18.44
CA GLU A 386 15.92 -7.35 17.86
C GLU A 386 15.10 -7.04 16.60
N ALA A 387 15.09 -7.97 15.67
CA ALA A 387 14.37 -7.80 14.40
C ALA A 387 12.86 -7.66 14.62
N TRP A 388 12.27 -8.47 15.50
CA TRP A 388 10.82 -8.43 15.75
C TRP A 388 10.36 -7.16 16.46
N GLN A 389 11.12 -6.71 17.48
CA GLN A 389 10.84 -5.44 18.16
C GLN A 389 10.90 -4.25 17.20
N LYS A 390 11.91 -4.19 16.33
CA LYS A 390 12.01 -3.20 15.26
C LYS A 390 10.80 -3.29 14.32
N ALA A 391 10.42 -4.49 13.86
CA ALA A 391 9.31 -4.69 12.96
C ALA A 391 7.99 -4.14 13.52
N VAL A 392 7.72 -4.36 14.81
CA VAL A 392 6.53 -3.81 15.48
C VAL A 392 6.54 -2.29 15.53
N ARG A 393 7.69 -1.65 15.77
CA ARG A 393 7.78 -0.18 15.69
C ARG A 393 7.61 0.34 14.27
N MET A 394 8.17 -0.37 13.29
CA MET A 394 8.14 0.01 11.87
C MET A 394 6.73 -0.03 11.26
N ILE A 395 5.82 -0.87 11.77
CA ILE A 395 4.43 -0.84 11.28
C ILE A 395 3.64 0.39 11.73
N ASP A 396 4.24 1.26 12.55
CA ASP A 396 3.72 2.60 12.92
C ASP A 396 2.30 2.59 13.50
N ILE A 397 2.06 1.67 14.44
CA ILE A 397 0.80 1.58 15.21
C ILE A 397 0.86 2.29 16.55
N GLY A 398 1.95 2.99 16.85
CA GLY A 398 2.17 3.71 18.12
C GLY A 398 2.72 2.84 19.25
N GLU A 399 3.09 1.58 18.97
CA GLU A 399 3.67 0.68 19.96
C GLU A 399 5.21 0.74 19.95
N PRO A 400 5.88 0.77 21.11
CA PRO A 400 7.35 0.84 21.20
C PRO A 400 8.04 -0.51 20.95
N GLY A 401 7.29 -1.55 20.71
CA GLY A 401 7.69 -2.92 20.49
C GLY A 401 6.57 -3.89 20.87
N LEU A 402 6.91 -5.11 21.21
CA LEU A 402 5.94 -6.12 21.66
C LEU A 402 5.40 -5.86 23.07
N VAL A 403 6.05 -4.97 23.83
CA VAL A 403 5.75 -4.68 25.23
C VAL A 403 5.79 -3.16 25.48
N GLY A 404 5.15 -2.71 26.55
CA GLY A 404 5.28 -1.36 27.10
C GLY A 404 4.45 -0.27 26.41
N GLY A 405 3.78 -0.57 25.30
CA GLY A 405 2.93 0.38 24.60
C GLY A 405 1.50 0.44 25.16
N ARG A 406 0.71 1.35 24.61
CA ARG A 406 -0.66 1.56 25.06
C ARG A 406 -1.50 0.29 24.94
N PHE A 407 -1.47 -0.36 23.77
CA PHE A 407 -2.24 -1.58 23.53
C PHE A 407 -1.84 -2.69 24.53
N PHE A 408 -0.54 -2.93 24.70
CA PHE A 408 -0.04 -3.87 25.70
C PHE A 408 -0.51 -3.53 27.14
N ASN A 409 -0.42 -2.24 27.52
CA ASN A 409 -0.73 -1.83 28.89
C ASN A 409 -2.21 -1.91 29.22
N GLU A 410 -3.09 -1.55 28.28
CA GLU A 410 -4.56 -1.54 28.47
C GLU A 410 -5.19 -2.93 28.46
N LEU A 411 -4.56 -3.96 27.87
CA LEU A 411 -5.12 -5.32 27.82
C LEU A 411 -5.23 -5.96 29.19
N SER A 412 -6.40 -6.50 29.51
CA SER A 412 -6.61 -7.48 30.57
C SER A 412 -6.21 -8.90 30.10
N LEU A 413 -6.11 -9.84 31.03
CA LEU A 413 -5.85 -11.26 30.69
C LEU A 413 -6.92 -11.84 29.77
N ASP A 414 -8.20 -11.58 30.07
CA ASP A 414 -9.31 -12.10 29.28
C ASP A 414 -9.32 -11.54 27.86
N GLU A 415 -9.02 -10.25 27.70
CA GLU A 415 -8.89 -9.61 26.38
C GLU A 415 -7.70 -10.16 25.59
N ALA A 416 -6.54 -10.35 26.24
CA ALA A 416 -5.37 -10.95 25.63
C ALA A 416 -5.66 -12.38 25.15
N LEU A 417 -6.30 -13.21 25.99
CA LEU A 417 -6.70 -14.56 25.61
C LEU A 417 -7.79 -14.57 24.52
N ALA A 418 -8.73 -13.64 24.54
CA ALA A 418 -9.74 -13.49 23.48
C ALA A 418 -9.11 -13.08 22.14
N CYS A 419 -8.11 -12.19 22.17
CA CYS A 419 -7.31 -11.82 21.01
C CYS A 419 -6.60 -13.04 20.40
N LEU A 420 -5.95 -13.88 21.23
CA LEU A 420 -5.26 -15.10 20.80
C LEU A 420 -6.23 -16.13 20.21
N ARG A 421 -7.36 -16.41 20.87
CA ARG A 421 -8.39 -17.35 20.38
C ARG A 421 -9.04 -16.89 19.06
N GLY A 422 -9.24 -15.57 18.91
CA GLY A 422 -9.75 -14.97 17.69
C GLY A 422 -8.71 -14.81 16.58
N TYR A 423 -7.46 -15.14 16.85
CA TYR A 423 -6.30 -14.97 15.98
C TYR A 423 -6.30 -13.58 15.30
N ARG A 424 -6.38 -12.53 16.11
CA ARG A 424 -6.52 -11.15 15.64
C ARG A 424 -5.19 -10.57 15.14
N PRO A 425 -5.21 -9.56 14.27
CA PRO A 425 -4.03 -8.76 13.99
C PRO A 425 -3.33 -8.34 15.29
N TYR A 426 -2.00 -8.30 15.27
CA TYR A 426 -1.15 -7.97 16.45
C TYR A 426 -1.23 -8.97 17.61
N TRP A 427 -1.63 -10.22 17.37
CA TRP A 427 -1.64 -11.31 18.35
C TRP A 427 -0.32 -11.48 19.13
N PRO A 428 0.91 -11.13 18.58
CA PRO A 428 2.14 -11.24 19.34
C PRO A 428 2.19 -10.33 20.58
N ILE A 429 1.57 -9.14 20.48
CA ILE A 429 1.43 -8.24 21.65
C ILE A 429 0.49 -8.84 22.68
N CYS A 430 -0.61 -9.49 22.23
CA CYS A 430 -1.52 -10.21 23.12
C CYS A 430 -0.81 -11.39 23.81
N ALA A 431 0.06 -12.11 23.08
CA ALA A 431 0.88 -13.18 23.64
C ALA A 431 1.88 -12.65 24.68
N ALA A 432 2.56 -11.53 24.36
CA ALA A 432 3.46 -10.87 25.30
C ALA A 432 2.73 -10.46 26.60
N LYS A 433 1.52 -9.91 26.47
CA LYS A 433 0.69 -9.56 27.65
C LYS A 433 0.28 -10.78 28.47
N ALA A 434 -0.16 -11.84 27.78
CA ALA A 434 -0.53 -13.10 28.46
C ALA A 434 0.67 -13.70 29.23
N ILE A 435 1.88 -13.73 28.62
CA ILE A 435 3.11 -14.17 29.28
C ILE A 435 3.47 -13.26 30.46
N TYR A 436 3.33 -11.94 30.30
CA TYR A 436 3.56 -10.98 31.38
C TYR A 436 2.67 -11.28 32.60
N LEU A 437 1.42 -11.67 32.36
CA LEU A 437 0.42 -12.03 33.37
C LEU A 437 0.51 -13.51 33.83
N GLY A 438 1.50 -14.28 33.38
CA GLY A 438 1.82 -15.63 33.90
C GLY A 438 1.29 -16.79 33.08
N VAL A 439 0.75 -16.57 31.90
CA VAL A 439 0.35 -17.66 30.98
C VAL A 439 1.60 -18.34 30.41
N SER A 440 1.62 -19.65 30.41
CA SER A 440 2.77 -20.44 29.95
C SER A 440 2.87 -20.49 28.41
N VAL A 441 4.08 -20.76 27.93
CA VAL A 441 4.36 -20.98 26.48
C VAL A 441 3.48 -22.08 25.92
N GLU A 442 3.26 -23.18 26.66
CA GLU A 442 2.44 -24.31 26.24
C GLU A 442 0.95 -23.96 26.11
N GLU A 443 0.41 -23.15 27.03
CA GLU A 443 -0.97 -22.68 26.94
C GLU A 443 -1.16 -21.79 25.72
N ILE A 444 -0.23 -20.88 25.43
CA ILE A 444 -0.28 -20.03 24.22
C ILE A 444 -0.18 -20.88 22.97
N TYR A 445 0.79 -21.82 22.92
CA TYR A 445 0.93 -22.74 21.80
C TYR A 445 -0.36 -23.52 21.52
N ASN A 446 -1.04 -23.99 22.57
CA ASN A 446 -2.29 -24.73 22.41
C ASN A 446 -3.41 -23.89 21.81
N ILE A 447 -3.36 -22.56 21.99
CA ILE A 447 -4.34 -21.62 21.42
C ILE A 447 -3.99 -21.27 19.97
N VAL A 448 -2.77 -20.79 19.72
CA VAL A 448 -2.40 -20.17 18.44
C VAL A 448 -1.72 -21.12 17.44
N LYS A 449 -1.20 -22.25 17.91
CA LYS A 449 -0.45 -23.25 17.12
C LYS A 449 0.81 -22.72 16.44
N VAL A 450 1.33 -21.58 16.89
CA VAL A 450 2.62 -21.03 16.48
C VAL A 450 3.74 -21.84 17.13
N ASP A 451 4.84 -22.07 16.41
CA ASP A 451 5.97 -22.82 16.95
C ASP A 451 6.47 -22.21 18.28
N ARG A 452 6.75 -23.05 19.25
CA ARG A 452 7.21 -22.66 20.58
C ARG A 452 8.47 -21.83 20.57
N PHE A 453 9.30 -21.99 19.56
CA PHE A 453 10.51 -21.19 19.35
C PHE A 453 10.18 -19.69 19.33
N TYR A 454 9.17 -19.30 18.56
CA TYR A 454 8.73 -17.90 18.45
C TYR A 454 8.06 -17.39 19.74
N ILE A 455 7.26 -18.22 20.38
CA ILE A 455 6.61 -17.85 21.65
C ILE A 455 7.65 -17.66 22.75
N ARG A 456 8.73 -18.44 22.77
CA ARG A 456 9.85 -18.29 23.71
C ARG A 456 10.63 -16.99 23.43
N ALA A 457 10.78 -16.58 22.19
CA ALA A 457 11.41 -15.29 21.86
C ALA A 457 10.59 -14.13 22.44
N ILE A 458 9.25 -14.18 22.33
CA ILE A 458 8.38 -13.22 23.02
C ILE A 458 8.60 -13.27 24.53
N GLY A 459 8.74 -14.45 25.11
CA GLY A 459 9.03 -14.66 26.54
C GLY A 459 10.30 -13.97 27.01
N LYS A 460 11.40 -14.04 26.24
CA LYS A 460 12.66 -13.33 26.55
C LYS A 460 12.48 -11.81 26.55
N ILE A 461 11.71 -11.27 25.61
CA ILE A 461 11.39 -9.83 25.57
C ILE A 461 10.61 -9.42 26.81
N VAL A 462 9.60 -10.22 27.21
CA VAL A 462 8.81 -9.97 28.42
C VAL A 462 9.67 -10.05 29.69
N GLU A 463 10.61 -11.00 29.77
CA GLU A 463 11.53 -11.11 30.90
C GLU A 463 12.41 -9.86 31.04
N MET A 464 12.99 -9.38 29.93
CA MET A 464 13.78 -8.15 29.93
C MET A 464 12.94 -6.92 30.30
N TYR A 465 11.69 -6.85 29.81
CA TYR A 465 10.76 -5.78 30.17
C TYR A 465 10.54 -5.74 31.71
N LYS A 466 10.29 -6.89 32.34
CA LYS A 466 10.14 -6.99 33.81
C LYS A 466 11.40 -6.56 34.56
N LYS A 467 12.58 -6.94 34.06
CA LYS A 467 13.87 -6.50 34.65
C LYS A 467 14.07 -4.99 34.56
N LEU A 468 13.71 -4.39 33.43
CA LEU A 468 13.80 -2.92 33.28
C LEU A 468 12.78 -2.22 34.21
N GLU A 469 11.56 -2.74 34.29
CA GLU A 469 10.49 -2.21 35.14
C GLU A 469 10.88 -2.26 36.64
N SER A 470 11.57 -3.32 37.07
CA SER A 470 12.11 -3.43 38.44
C SER A 470 13.39 -2.62 38.69
N GLY A 471 13.96 -2.03 37.66
CA GLY A 471 15.24 -1.30 37.76
C GLY A 471 16.50 -2.17 37.73
N GLU A 472 16.35 -3.49 37.52
CA GLU A 472 17.46 -4.46 37.48
C GLU A 472 17.97 -4.75 36.06
N GLY A 473 17.34 -4.16 35.03
CA GLY A 473 17.64 -4.42 33.63
C GLY A 473 18.94 -3.79 33.16
N ASP A 474 19.76 -4.56 32.45
CA ASP A 474 20.96 -4.06 31.77
C ASP A 474 20.59 -3.38 30.44
N ILE A 475 21.01 -2.13 30.25
CA ILE A 475 20.72 -1.33 29.07
C ILE A 475 21.32 -1.98 27.80
N GLU A 476 22.53 -2.52 27.88
CA GLU A 476 23.20 -3.15 26.73
C GLU A 476 22.48 -4.42 26.29
N GLU A 477 22.04 -5.24 27.23
CA GLU A 477 21.24 -6.43 26.93
C GLU A 477 19.88 -6.06 26.35
N ALA A 478 19.21 -5.06 26.93
CA ALA A 478 17.94 -4.54 26.41
C ALA A 478 18.09 -4.02 24.96
N LYS A 479 19.17 -3.29 24.67
CA LYS A 479 19.45 -2.83 23.30
C LYS A 479 19.67 -4.00 22.34
N ARG A 480 20.36 -5.06 22.75
CA ARG A 480 20.54 -6.28 21.94
C ARG A 480 19.23 -7.02 21.66
N LEU A 481 18.27 -6.91 22.59
CA LEU A 481 16.92 -7.46 22.42
C LEU A 481 15.96 -6.49 21.73
N GLY A 482 16.45 -5.37 21.20
CA GLY A 482 15.69 -4.46 20.36
C GLY A 482 14.83 -3.43 21.08
N PHE A 483 15.02 -3.19 22.38
CA PHE A 483 14.33 -2.12 23.11
C PHE A 483 14.78 -0.73 22.63
N SER A 484 13.83 0.19 22.45
CA SER A 484 14.10 1.57 22.05
C SER A 484 14.65 2.40 23.22
N ASP A 485 15.41 3.46 22.90
CA ASP A 485 15.89 4.40 23.92
C ASP A 485 14.71 5.05 24.67
N ASP A 486 13.62 5.37 23.98
CA ASP A 486 12.42 5.96 24.60
C ASP A 486 11.79 5.01 25.64
N LEU A 487 11.60 3.72 25.32
CA LEU A 487 11.01 2.76 26.25
C LEU A 487 11.94 2.47 27.44
N ILE A 488 13.24 2.32 27.20
CA ILE A 488 14.22 2.13 28.29
C ILE A 488 14.23 3.35 29.24
N ALA A 489 14.19 4.56 28.68
CA ALA A 489 14.13 5.80 29.45
C ALA A 489 12.88 5.87 30.33
N GLU A 490 11.72 5.53 29.77
CA GLU A 490 10.45 5.47 30.50
C GLU A 490 10.51 4.48 31.68
N LEU A 491 10.93 3.25 31.43
CA LEU A 491 10.96 2.17 32.43
C LEU A 491 11.96 2.47 33.55
N LEU A 492 13.15 2.97 33.21
CA LEU A 492 14.20 3.32 34.18
C LEU A 492 14.01 4.72 34.79
N LYS A 493 12.97 5.47 34.40
CA LYS A 493 12.71 6.85 34.84
C LYS A 493 13.93 7.78 34.63
N LYS A 494 14.57 7.65 33.47
CA LYS A 494 15.70 8.46 32.98
C LYS A 494 15.29 9.31 31.79
N SER A 495 16.10 10.32 31.46
CA SER A 495 15.93 10.98 30.16
C SER A 495 16.48 10.11 29.02
N VAL A 496 15.98 10.33 27.79
CA VAL A 496 16.47 9.63 26.61
C VAL A 496 17.98 9.91 26.39
N GLU A 497 18.43 11.14 26.70
CA GLU A 497 19.82 11.55 26.59
C GLU A 497 20.72 10.80 27.58
N GLU A 498 20.25 10.50 28.78
CA GLU A 498 20.97 9.68 29.76
C GLU A 498 21.11 8.24 29.29
N VAL A 499 20.03 7.66 28.72
CA VAL A 499 20.09 6.31 28.12
C VAL A 499 21.07 6.28 26.95
N ARG A 500 21.01 7.25 26.02
CA ARG A 500 21.95 7.35 24.89
C ARG A 500 23.42 7.47 25.35
N LYS A 501 23.70 8.19 26.42
CA LYS A 501 25.06 8.31 26.97
C LYS A 501 25.53 7.03 27.66
N SER A 502 24.60 6.24 28.22
CA SER A 502 24.93 5.03 28.99
C SER A 502 25.07 3.79 28.08
N ARG A 503 24.47 3.78 26.89
CA ARG A 503 24.59 2.70 25.96
C ARG A 503 25.74 2.87 24.97
N ARG A 504 26.28 1.78 24.45
CA ARG A 504 27.17 1.87 23.28
C ARG A 504 26.41 2.33 22.04
N ARG A 505 27.14 2.83 21.06
CA ARG A 505 26.58 3.16 19.76
C ARG A 505 26.33 1.87 18.98
N PRO A 506 25.20 1.77 18.22
CA PRO A 506 25.02 0.66 17.30
C PRO A 506 26.10 0.67 16.22
N VAL A 507 26.35 -0.47 15.62
CA VAL A 507 27.20 -0.58 14.44
C VAL A 507 26.38 -0.64 13.16
N VAL A 508 26.94 -0.13 12.07
CA VAL A 508 26.37 -0.20 10.73
C VAL A 508 26.91 -1.44 10.05
N LYS A 509 26.04 -2.36 9.69
CA LYS A 509 26.36 -3.61 9.01
C LYS A 509 25.78 -3.62 7.59
N LYS A 510 26.49 -4.24 6.67
CA LYS A 510 25.97 -4.52 5.34
C LYS A 510 24.98 -5.69 5.37
N ILE A 511 23.99 -5.64 4.51
CA ILE A 511 23.18 -6.84 4.15
C ILE A 511 24.06 -7.71 3.27
N ASP A 512 24.89 -8.57 3.92
CA ASP A 512 25.86 -9.44 3.25
C ASP A 512 25.28 -10.86 3.18
N THR A 513 25.15 -11.38 1.98
CA THR A 513 24.55 -12.68 1.68
C THR A 513 25.55 -13.68 1.08
N LEU A 514 26.83 -13.43 1.31
CA LEU A 514 27.91 -14.31 0.86
C LEU A 514 28.50 -15.14 2.03
N ALA A 515 27.72 -15.36 3.09
CA ALA A 515 28.08 -16.11 4.30
C ALA A 515 29.35 -15.59 5.02
N GLY A 516 29.74 -14.34 4.80
CA GLY A 516 30.97 -13.77 5.32
C GLY A 516 32.26 -14.33 4.67
N GLU A 517 32.13 -15.21 3.69
CA GLU A 517 33.29 -15.78 3.01
C GLU A 517 33.93 -14.84 1.99
N TRP A 518 33.09 -13.92 1.47
CA TRP A 518 33.53 -12.94 0.49
C TRP A 518 32.83 -11.59 0.72
N PRO A 519 33.54 -10.46 0.74
CA PRO A 519 32.91 -9.18 1.02
C PRO A 519 31.98 -8.75 -0.12
N ALA A 520 30.69 -8.60 0.16
CA ALA A 520 29.73 -8.02 -0.75
C ALA A 520 29.99 -6.51 -0.95
N GLU A 521 29.77 -6.02 -2.16
CA GLU A 521 29.86 -4.58 -2.49
C GLU A 521 28.48 -3.90 -2.45
N THR A 522 27.59 -4.40 -1.60
CA THR A 522 26.25 -3.84 -1.43
C THR A 522 26.28 -2.49 -0.73
N ASN A 523 25.32 -1.63 -1.09
CA ASN A 523 25.01 -0.40 -0.39
C ASN A 523 23.81 -0.56 0.59
N TYR A 524 23.29 -1.78 0.78
CA TYR A 524 22.25 -2.10 1.76
C TYR A 524 22.84 -2.22 3.16
N LEU A 525 22.32 -1.41 4.08
CA LEU A 525 22.85 -1.23 5.43
C LEU A 525 21.74 -1.34 6.46
N TYR A 526 22.08 -1.84 7.65
CA TYR A 526 21.23 -1.79 8.83
C TYR A 526 22.06 -1.50 10.08
N LEU A 527 21.44 -1.01 11.14
CA LEU A 527 22.08 -0.75 12.42
C LEU A 527 21.72 -1.85 13.43
N THR A 528 22.71 -2.28 14.22
CA THR A 528 22.52 -3.33 15.21
C THR A 528 23.44 -3.16 16.41
N TYR A 529 23.05 -3.72 17.55
CA TYR A 529 23.89 -3.86 18.73
C TYR A 529 24.58 -5.24 18.79
N GLY A 530 24.29 -6.11 17.83
CA GLY A 530 24.86 -7.45 17.69
C GLY A 530 26.20 -7.53 16.95
N GLY A 531 26.86 -6.41 16.66
CA GLY A 531 28.16 -6.34 15.97
C GLY A 531 29.23 -5.61 16.79
N PHE A 532 30.47 -5.58 16.27
CA PHE A 532 31.62 -4.97 16.92
C PHE A 532 32.21 -3.76 16.19
N TYR A 533 32.02 -3.66 14.86
CA TYR A 533 32.57 -2.62 14.00
C TYR A 533 31.62 -2.27 12.85
N ASP A 534 31.79 -1.07 12.33
CA ASP A 534 31.06 -0.58 11.18
C ASP A 534 31.63 -1.15 9.88
N ASP A 535 30.78 -1.57 8.94
CA ASP A 535 31.20 -2.05 7.62
C ASP A 535 31.38 -0.90 6.60
N VAL A 536 31.06 0.32 6.98
CA VAL A 536 31.11 1.49 6.09
C VAL A 536 31.71 2.70 6.79
N THR A 537 32.28 3.61 5.96
CA THR A 537 32.81 4.90 6.42
C THR A 537 31.83 6.04 6.08
N PRO A 538 31.89 7.19 6.77
CA PRO A 538 31.09 8.38 6.45
C PRO A 538 31.31 8.82 5.00
N SER A 539 30.23 9.14 4.27
CA SER A 539 30.37 9.49 2.84
C SER A 539 29.19 10.24 2.23
N VAL A 540 28.14 10.62 2.96
CA VAL A 540 26.94 11.21 2.36
C VAL A 540 26.76 12.68 2.73
N ASP A 541 26.16 13.45 1.80
CA ASP A 541 25.85 14.86 1.96
C ASP A 541 24.40 15.06 2.43
N TYR A 542 23.50 14.18 1.96
CA TYR A 542 22.07 14.23 2.28
C TYR A 542 21.59 12.87 2.80
N LEU A 543 20.75 12.91 3.84
CA LEU A 543 19.94 11.79 4.31
C LEU A 543 18.47 12.09 4.01
N VAL A 544 17.89 11.41 3.04
CA VAL A 544 16.47 11.55 2.68
C VAL A 544 15.68 10.50 3.45
N VAL A 545 14.67 10.94 4.20
CA VAL A 545 13.80 10.04 4.96
C VAL A 545 12.62 9.61 4.11
N GLY A 546 12.44 8.30 3.97
CA GLY A 546 11.39 7.69 3.16
C GLY A 546 10.01 7.64 3.82
N ALA A 547 9.07 6.99 3.16
CA ALA A 547 7.67 6.93 3.56
C ALA A 547 7.36 5.88 4.65
N GLY A 548 8.27 4.92 4.87
CA GLY A 548 8.04 3.80 5.78
C GLY A 548 6.93 2.86 5.29
N VAL A 549 6.22 2.24 6.23
CA VAL A 549 5.14 1.29 5.92
C VAL A 549 3.98 1.97 5.20
N PHE A 550 3.48 1.32 4.15
CA PHE A 550 2.28 1.77 3.47
C PHE A 550 1.03 1.51 4.30
N ARG A 551 0.11 2.46 4.22
CA ARG A 551 -1.19 2.50 4.90
C ARG A 551 -2.12 3.44 4.18
N ILE A 552 -3.40 3.48 4.58
CA ILE A 552 -4.32 4.47 4.03
C ILE A 552 -3.77 5.88 4.28
N GLY A 553 -3.59 6.63 3.19
CA GLY A 553 -3.03 8.00 3.20
C GLY A 553 -1.52 8.09 3.05
N VAL A 554 -0.80 6.98 3.05
CA VAL A 554 0.66 6.94 2.78
C VAL A 554 0.98 5.74 1.90
N SER A 555 1.32 5.97 0.65
CA SER A 555 1.62 4.92 -0.32
C SER A 555 2.71 5.35 -1.32
N VAL A 556 2.67 4.80 -2.52
CA VAL A 556 3.72 4.99 -3.56
C VAL A 556 3.95 6.44 -3.98
N GLU A 557 3.01 7.33 -3.77
CA GLU A 557 3.16 8.75 -4.04
C GLU A 557 4.31 9.39 -3.26
N PHE A 558 4.53 8.94 -2.03
CA PHE A 558 5.64 9.42 -1.20
C PHE A 558 6.95 8.69 -1.51
N ASP A 559 6.86 7.45 -1.98
CA ASP A 559 8.03 6.77 -2.52
C ASP A 559 8.52 7.43 -3.80
N TRP A 560 7.58 7.81 -4.69
CA TRP A 560 7.86 8.58 -5.89
C TRP A 560 8.63 9.87 -5.56
N SER A 561 8.17 10.61 -4.56
CA SER A 561 8.81 11.86 -4.13
C SER A 561 10.22 11.60 -3.56
N THR A 562 10.37 10.56 -2.75
CA THR A 562 11.65 10.17 -2.14
C THR A 562 12.68 9.81 -3.21
N VAL A 563 12.31 8.95 -4.16
CA VAL A 563 13.18 8.49 -5.25
C VAL A 563 13.57 9.65 -6.16
N ASN A 564 12.58 10.43 -6.62
CA ASN A 564 12.87 11.56 -7.51
C ASN A 564 13.79 12.59 -6.85
N LEU A 565 13.56 12.96 -5.58
CA LEU A 565 14.42 13.88 -4.88
C LEU A 565 15.84 13.34 -4.72
N ALA A 566 15.99 12.07 -4.33
CA ALA A 566 17.30 11.45 -4.16
C ALA A 566 18.07 11.41 -5.49
N GLN A 567 17.42 11.05 -6.59
CA GLN A 567 18.03 11.02 -7.92
C GLN A 567 18.40 12.43 -8.40
N GLU A 568 17.54 13.43 -8.17
CA GLU A 568 17.82 14.83 -8.54
C GLU A 568 18.98 15.41 -7.75
N LEU A 569 19.15 15.06 -6.47
CA LEU A 569 20.32 15.44 -5.68
C LEU A 569 21.60 14.77 -6.21
N ARG A 570 21.54 13.48 -6.55
CA ARG A 570 22.66 12.74 -7.16
C ARG A 570 23.05 13.32 -8.52
N ASN A 571 22.08 13.69 -9.36
CA ASN A 571 22.33 14.33 -10.66
C ASN A 571 23.05 15.68 -10.52
N ARG A 572 22.91 16.35 -9.35
CA ARG A 572 23.63 17.57 -9.00
C ARG A 572 25.00 17.32 -8.36
N GLY A 573 25.44 16.06 -8.29
CA GLY A 573 26.76 15.64 -7.81
C GLY A 573 26.86 15.39 -6.31
N PHE A 574 25.77 15.37 -5.58
CA PHE A 574 25.77 15.05 -4.15
C PHE A 574 25.67 13.54 -3.90
N ARG A 575 26.27 13.09 -2.81
CA ARG A 575 26.12 11.71 -2.32
C ARG A 575 24.92 11.63 -1.38
N VAL A 576 24.03 10.70 -1.62
CA VAL A 576 22.74 10.63 -0.98
C VAL A 576 22.56 9.28 -0.28
N ALA A 577 22.08 9.30 0.95
CA ALA A 577 21.51 8.15 1.62
C ALA A 577 20.00 8.28 1.70
N ILE A 578 19.31 7.13 1.66
CA ILE A 578 17.90 7.01 2.04
C ILE A 578 17.82 6.21 3.34
N LEU A 579 16.93 6.64 4.26
CA LEU A 579 16.46 5.83 5.38
C LEU A 579 15.03 5.39 5.09
N ASN A 580 14.83 4.10 4.87
CA ASN A 580 13.51 3.50 4.68
C ASN A 580 13.54 2.01 5.03
N TYR A 581 12.38 1.42 5.34
CA TYR A 581 12.26 0.03 5.78
C TYR A 581 11.14 -0.75 5.09
N ASN A 582 10.54 -0.15 4.06
CA ASN A 582 9.48 -0.81 3.30
C ASN A 582 10.08 -1.60 2.13
N PRO A 583 9.97 -2.93 2.12
CA PRO A 583 10.59 -3.75 1.07
C PRO A 583 9.87 -3.63 -0.28
N GLU A 584 8.63 -3.14 -0.29
CA GLU A 584 7.81 -3.01 -1.50
C GLU A 584 8.18 -1.77 -2.35
N THR A 585 9.10 -0.92 -1.87
CA THR A 585 9.40 0.38 -2.48
C THR A 585 10.54 0.35 -3.49
N VAL A 586 10.51 1.30 -4.43
CA VAL A 586 11.62 1.59 -5.33
C VAL A 586 12.75 2.35 -4.60
N SER A 587 12.42 3.16 -3.59
CA SER A 587 13.43 3.86 -2.77
C SER A 587 14.39 2.91 -2.04
N THR A 588 14.00 1.66 -1.86
CA THR A 588 14.84 0.61 -1.28
C THR A 588 15.57 -0.25 -2.31
N ASP A 589 15.63 0.18 -3.57
CA ASP A 589 16.44 -0.47 -4.60
C ASP A 589 17.90 -0.02 -4.55
N TRP A 590 18.83 -0.93 -4.85
CA TRP A 590 20.28 -0.71 -4.76
C TRP A 590 20.81 0.44 -5.64
N ASP A 591 20.16 0.73 -6.75
CA ASP A 591 20.61 1.69 -7.77
C ASP A 591 20.11 3.11 -7.57
N VAL A 592 19.23 3.34 -6.60
CA VAL A 592 18.60 4.64 -6.36
C VAL A 592 19.55 5.61 -5.64
N VAL A 593 20.32 5.12 -4.66
CA VAL A 593 21.18 5.94 -3.81
C VAL A 593 22.56 5.33 -3.56
N ASP A 594 23.46 6.14 -2.99
CA ASP A 594 24.81 5.70 -2.65
C ASP A 594 24.82 4.81 -1.40
N LYS A 595 23.91 5.07 -0.44
CA LYS A 595 23.68 4.24 0.75
C LYS A 595 22.19 4.12 1.03
N LEU A 596 21.75 2.92 1.32
CA LEU A 596 20.41 2.66 1.82
C LEU A 596 20.51 2.15 3.26
N TYR A 597 20.03 2.96 4.21
CA TYR A 597 19.81 2.52 5.58
C TYR A 597 18.46 1.85 5.68
N PHE A 598 18.44 0.53 5.69
CA PHE A 598 17.25 -0.28 5.85
C PHE A 598 16.95 -0.44 7.34
N ASP A 599 16.37 0.60 7.93
CA ASP A 599 16.14 0.67 9.37
C ASP A 599 14.96 1.59 9.71
N GLU A 600 14.65 1.71 11.01
CA GLU A 600 13.53 2.47 11.55
C GLU A 600 13.62 3.97 11.23
N ILE A 601 12.48 4.56 10.87
CA ILE A 601 12.34 6.02 10.82
C ILE A 601 11.95 6.50 12.22
N SER A 602 12.95 6.71 13.07
CA SER A 602 12.79 7.15 14.45
C SER A 602 13.80 8.21 14.82
N TYR A 603 13.52 8.97 15.90
CA TYR A 603 14.46 9.95 16.45
C TYR A 603 15.80 9.30 16.80
N GLU A 604 15.76 8.17 17.50
CA GLU A 604 16.95 7.41 17.87
C GLU A 604 17.80 7.05 16.65
N ARG A 605 17.17 6.49 15.63
CA ARG A 605 17.89 5.94 14.48
C ARG A 605 18.45 7.02 13.56
N ILE A 606 17.71 8.13 13.36
CA ILE A 606 18.20 9.26 12.57
C ILE A 606 19.43 9.88 13.25
N LEU A 607 19.41 10.04 14.59
CA LEU A 607 20.58 10.53 15.32
C LEU A 607 21.77 9.58 15.18
N ASP A 608 21.56 8.28 15.33
CA ASP A 608 22.61 7.28 15.18
C ASP A 608 23.25 7.33 13.78
N ILE A 609 22.45 7.46 12.73
CA ILE A 609 22.95 7.60 11.35
C ILE A 609 23.73 8.90 11.17
N VAL A 610 23.20 10.04 11.63
CA VAL A 610 23.89 11.34 11.52
C VAL A 610 25.21 11.33 12.29
N GLU A 611 25.26 10.69 13.44
CA GLU A 611 26.52 10.52 14.21
C GLU A 611 27.54 9.64 13.47
N LYS A 612 27.07 8.67 12.65
CA LYS A 612 27.95 7.82 11.83
C LYS A 612 28.42 8.50 10.55
N GLU A 613 27.55 9.25 9.89
CA GLU A 613 27.88 9.93 8.63
C GLU A 613 28.54 11.30 8.83
N GLY A 614 28.44 11.89 10.02
CA GLY A 614 28.97 13.22 10.35
C GLY A 614 27.87 14.27 10.46
N ARG A 615 28.07 15.25 11.32
CA ARG A 615 27.08 16.30 11.64
C ARG A 615 26.78 17.28 10.51
N GLU A 616 27.59 17.27 9.44
CA GLU A 616 27.38 18.12 8.26
C GLU A 616 26.32 17.58 7.31
N VAL A 617 25.84 16.35 7.53
CA VAL A 617 24.78 15.74 6.73
C VAL A 617 23.50 16.54 6.85
N THR A 618 22.89 16.89 5.72
CA THR A 618 21.58 17.53 5.67
C THR A 618 20.48 16.47 5.68
N VAL A 619 19.60 16.53 6.68
CA VAL A 619 18.47 15.59 6.82
C VAL A 619 17.23 16.19 6.18
N VAL A 620 16.63 15.48 5.23
CA VAL A 620 15.39 15.87 4.55
C VAL A 620 14.23 15.00 5.03
N LEU A 621 13.32 15.58 5.82
CA LEU A 621 12.25 14.86 6.51
C LEU A 621 10.94 14.75 5.70
N TYR A 622 10.70 15.65 4.75
CA TYR A 622 9.40 15.85 4.12
C TYR A 622 9.16 15.04 2.85
N ALA A 623 10.20 14.40 2.29
CA ALA A 623 10.09 13.69 1.01
C ALA A 623 9.20 12.43 1.14
N GLY A 624 9.31 11.70 2.24
CA GLY A 624 8.48 10.52 2.56
C GLY A 624 7.14 10.85 3.24
N GLY A 625 6.70 12.11 3.22
CA GLY A 625 5.44 12.53 3.81
C GLY A 625 5.49 12.67 5.33
N GLN A 626 4.42 12.24 6.01
CA GLN A 626 4.21 12.56 7.43
C GLN A 626 5.14 11.84 8.42
N ILE A 627 5.63 10.64 8.10
CA ILE A 627 6.43 9.83 9.06
C ILE A 627 7.71 10.56 9.45
N GLY A 628 8.47 11.03 8.47
CA GLY A 628 9.67 11.81 8.73
C GLY A 628 9.35 13.20 9.29
N GLN A 629 8.37 13.87 8.68
CA GLN A 629 7.99 15.24 9.02
C GLN A 629 7.64 15.40 10.51
N ARG A 630 6.88 14.46 11.11
CA ARG A 630 6.50 14.56 12.54
C ARG A 630 7.67 14.56 13.53
N LEU A 631 8.88 14.21 13.08
CA LEU A 631 10.09 14.20 13.92
C LEU A 631 10.80 15.56 13.98
N TYR A 632 10.34 16.57 13.23
CA TYR A 632 11.01 17.85 13.08
C TYR A 632 11.31 18.56 14.40
N LYS A 633 10.39 18.51 15.38
CA LYS A 633 10.60 19.15 16.71
C LYS A 633 11.76 18.51 17.47
N ARG A 634 11.80 17.18 17.52
CA ARG A 634 12.87 16.42 18.20
C ARG A 634 14.22 16.54 17.49
N LEU A 635 14.22 16.72 16.18
CA LEU A 635 15.41 16.80 15.33
C LEU A 635 15.85 18.24 15.01
N ALA A 636 15.23 19.26 15.60
CA ALA A 636 15.51 20.67 15.32
C ALA A 636 16.99 21.10 15.58
N GLY A 637 17.73 20.34 16.36
CA GLY A 637 19.17 20.54 16.58
C GLY A 637 20.08 20.03 15.46
N LEU A 638 19.54 19.31 14.45
CA LEU A 638 20.28 18.85 13.29
C LEU A 638 20.19 19.85 12.14
N ARG A 639 21.05 19.64 11.14
CA ARG A 639 20.97 20.38 9.86
C ARG A 639 19.81 19.82 9.04
N LEU A 640 18.62 20.41 9.19
CA LEU A 640 17.44 20.04 8.43
C LEU A 640 17.39 20.79 7.11
N GLY A 641 17.12 20.05 6.01
CA GLY A 641 16.89 20.63 4.68
C GLY A 641 15.46 21.10 4.52
N GLY A 642 15.27 22.28 3.92
CA GLY A 642 13.94 22.78 3.58
C GLY A 642 13.39 23.82 4.57
N THR A 643 12.07 23.80 4.76
CA THR A 643 11.34 24.76 5.61
C THR A 643 11.71 24.59 7.09
N SER A 644 11.82 25.70 7.81
CA SER A 644 12.23 25.71 9.22
C SER A 644 11.22 24.99 10.12
N ALA A 645 11.72 24.37 11.20
CA ALA A 645 10.87 23.73 12.20
C ALA A 645 9.84 24.71 12.81
N LYS A 646 10.19 25.99 12.96
CA LYS A 646 9.30 27.04 13.42
C LYS A 646 8.12 27.28 12.48
N SER A 647 8.38 27.34 11.17
CA SER A 647 7.37 27.56 10.15
C SER A 647 6.45 26.35 10.02
N ILE A 648 7.00 25.14 10.12
CA ILE A 648 6.21 23.89 10.14
C ILE A 648 5.30 23.88 11.37
N ASP A 649 5.78 24.27 12.55
CA ASP A 649 4.98 24.34 13.77
C ASP A 649 3.81 25.32 13.63
N VAL A 650 4.02 26.46 12.99
CA VAL A 650 2.93 27.42 12.71
C VAL A 650 1.89 26.83 11.77
N ALA A 651 2.30 26.13 10.73
CA ALA A 651 1.36 25.55 9.76
C ALA A 651 0.57 24.35 10.33
N GLU A 652 1.17 23.56 11.21
CA GLU A 652 0.54 22.37 11.83
C GLU A 652 -0.31 22.70 13.05
N ASP A 653 0.00 23.79 13.77
CA ASP A 653 -0.78 24.24 14.92
C ASP A 653 -1.98 25.08 14.45
N ARG A 654 -3.20 24.60 14.71
CA ARG A 654 -4.42 25.23 14.21
C ARG A 654 -4.59 26.69 14.67
N SER A 655 -4.24 27.00 15.91
CA SER A 655 -4.36 28.33 16.46
C SER A 655 -3.37 29.29 15.83
N LYS A 656 -2.09 28.88 15.74
CA LYS A 656 -1.03 29.69 15.14
C LYS A 656 -1.26 29.93 13.66
N PHE A 657 -1.75 28.90 12.94
CA PHE A 657 -2.08 29.03 11.53
C PHE A 657 -3.27 29.95 11.31
N SER A 658 -4.30 29.87 12.14
CA SER A 658 -5.45 30.77 12.10
C SER A 658 -5.05 32.23 12.34
N GLU A 659 -4.22 32.51 13.36
CA GLU A 659 -3.68 33.85 13.61
C GLU A 659 -2.86 34.38 12.42
N LEU A 660 -2.11 33.52 11.76
CA LEU A 660 -1.39 33.85 10.53
C LEU A 660 -2.34 34.28 9.42
N LEU A 661 -3.41 33.50 9.18
CA LEU A 661 -4.40 33.82 8.13
C LEU A 661 -5.12 35.13 8.41
N ASP A 662 -5.50 35.36 9.67
CA ASP A 662 -6.16 36.63 10.08
C ASP A 662 -5.24 37.84 9.88
N ARG A 663 -3.96 37.73 10.24
CA ARG A 663 -2.96 38.77 10.03
C ARG A 663 -2.74 39.08 8.53
N LEU A 664 -2.83 38.06 7.70
CA LEU A 664 -2.74 38.18 6.24
C LEU A 664 -4.07 38.61 5.60
N GLY A 665 -5.17 38.72 6.34
CA GLY A 665 -6.53 38.99 5.82
C GLY A 665 -7.03 37.91 4.87
N ILE A 666 -6.65 36.65 5.10
CA ILE A 666 -7.05 35.48 4.32
C ILE A 666 -8.23 34.80 5.01
N LYS A 667 -9.30 34.53 4.26
CA LYS A 667 -10.49 33.88 4.78
C LYS A 667 -10.26 32.41 5.14
N GLN A 668 -10.87 31.99 6.24
CA GLN A 668 -10.94 30.61 6.70
C GLN A 668 -12.34 30.33 7.29
N PRO A 669 -12.82 29.08 7.36
CA PRO A 669 -14.03 28.75 8.09
C PRO A 669 -13.89 29.10 9.58
N GLU A 670 -14.92 29.68 10.18
CA GLU A 670 -14.94 29.91 11.62
C GLU A 670 -14.79 28.61 12.39
N TRP A 671 -14.04 28.63 13.48
CA TRP A 671 -13.76 27.44 14.27
C TRP A 671 -13.54 27.76 15.74
N PHE A 672 -13.75 26.75 16.60
CA PHE A 672 -13.50 26.81 18.04
C PHE A 672 -12.90 25.49 18.51
N ALA A 673 -12.16 25.56 19.63
CA ALA A 673 -11.71 24.39 20.37
C ALA A 673 -12.61 24.18 21.58
N ALA A 674 -13.10 22.97 21.80
CA ALA A 674 -13.93 22.60 22.95
C ALA A 674 -13.26 21.53 23.78
N VAL A 675 -13.32 21.66 25.11
CA VAL A 675 -12.75 20.69 26.07
C VAL A 675 -13.80 19.80 26.73
N SER A 676 -15.09 20.04 26.44
CA SER A 676 -16.20 19.23 26.93
C SER A 676 -17.31 19.09 25.88
N ILE A 677 -18.16 18.05 26.03
CA ILE A 677 -19.31 17.83 25.14
C ILE A 677 -20.31 19.00 25.24
N GLN A 678 -20.54 19.53 26.43
CA GLN A 678 -21.46 20.67 26.65
C GLN A 678 -20.95 21.95 25.98
N GLU A 679 -19.64 22.21 26.11
CA GLU A 679 -19.01 23.34 25.44
C GLU A 679 -19.04 23.17 23.91
N ALA A 680 -18.77 21.98 23.42
CA ALA A 680 -18.81 21.64 22.00
C ALA A 680 -20.20 21.89 21.39
N VAL A 681 -21.26 21.48 22.08
CA VAL A 681 -22.65 21.72 21.65
C VAL A 681 -22.96 23.23 21.61
N LYS A 682 -22.60 23.98 22.67
CA LYS A 682 -22.81 25.43 22.72
C LYS A 682 -22.09 26.18 21.60
N LEU A 683 -20.84 25.80 21.33
CA LEU A 683 -20.02 26.40 20.26
C LEU A 683 -20.56 26.03 18.86
N ALA A 684 -21.00 24.79 18.66
CA ALA A 684 -21.62 24.37 17.41
C ALA A 684 -22.94 25.07 17.14
N GLU A 685 -23.77 25.33 18.18
CA GLU A 685 -25.00 26.12 18.07
C GLU A 685 -24.69 27.56 17.69
N ALA A 686 -23.60 28.14 18.22
CA ALA A 686 -23.17 29.50 17.88
C ALA A 686 -22.66 29.62 16.43
N LEU A 687 -21.90 28.61 15.94
CA LEU A 687 -21.45 28.52 14.54
C LEU A 687 -22.61 28.27 13.57
N GLY A 688 -23.66 27.63 14.05
CA GLY A 688 -24.75 27.09 13.23
C GLY A 688 -24.34 25.84 12.46
N TYR A 689 -25.22 24.82 12.45
CA TYR A 689 -24.99 23.56 11.71
C TYR A 689 -25.06 23.79 10.21
N PRO A 690 -24.37 22.94 9.40
CA PRO A 690 -23.50 21.81 9.80
C PRO A 690 -22.13 22.27 10.30
N VAL A 691 -21.51 21.41 11.14
CA VAL A 691 -20.15 21.61 11.66
C VAL A 691 -19.26 20.41 11.41
N LEU A 692 -17.98 20.66 11.21
CA LEU A 692 -16.93 19.64 11.08
C LEU A 692 -16.21 19.47 12.41
N LEU A 693 -16.08 18.22 12.85
CA LEU A 693 -15.40 17.83 14.07
C LEU A 693 -14.03 17.25 13.75
N ARG A 694 -12.98 17.73 14.44
CA ARG A 694 -11.62 17.22 14.35
C ARG A 694 -11.09 17.01 15.77
N PRO A 695 -10.95 15.78 16.27
CA PRO A 695 -10.25 15.51 17.52
C PRO A 695 -8.77 15.88 17.39
N SER A 696 -8.21 16.56 18.41
CA SER A 696 -6.87 17.13 18.33
C SER A 696 -5.73 16.08 18.31
N TYR A 697 -6.00 14.87 18.77
CA TYR A 697 -5.00 13.80 18.86
C TYR A 697 -5.57 12.43 18.53
N VAL A 698 -5.80 12.17 17.24
CA VAL A 698 -6.00 10.79 16.76
C VAL A 698 -5.14 10.58 15.54
N LEU A 699 -4.20 9.64 15.63
CA LEU A 699 -3.37 9.22 14.52
C LEU A 699 -4.23 8.80 13.31
N GLY A 700 -4.03 9.47 12.18
CA GLY A 700 -4.64 9.10 10.90
C GLY A 700 -6.03 9.61 10.58
N GLY A 701 -6.54 10.65 11.26
CA GLY A 701 -7.86 11.26 10.92
C GLY A 701 -9.07 10.35 11.16
N SER A 702 -8.92 9.29 11.93
CA SER A 702 -9.90 8.19 12.07
C SER A 702 -11.25 8.60 12.67
N TYR A 703 -11.38 9.80 13.22
CA TYR A 703 -12.58 10.27 13.93
C TYR A 703 -13.08 11.64 13.48
N MET A 704 -12.69 12.09 12.29
CA MET A 704 -13.32 13.28 11.71
C MET A 704 -14.75 12.96 11.31
N ALA A 705 -15.67 13.91 11.58
CA ALA A 705 -17.07 13.75 11.26
C ALA A 705 -17.73 15.11 10.95
N VAL A 706 -18.73 15.09 10.07
CA VAL A 706 -19.62 16.24 9.87
C VAL A 706 -20.91 15.98 10.63
N ALA A 707 -21.30 16.90 11.49
CA ALA A 707 -22.56 16.86 12.20
C ALA A 707 -23.52 17.89 11.61
N TYR A 708 -24.68 17.46 11.18
CA TYR A 708 -25.72 18.31 10.58
C TYR A 708 -26.70 18.85 11.60
N ASP A 709 -26.71 18.23 12.79
CA ASP A 709 -27.53 18.64 13.91
C ASP A 709 -26.88 18.29 15.25
N LYS A 710 -27.55 18.68 16.35
CA LYS A 710 -27.09 18.45 17.72
C LYS A 710 -26.98 16.95 18.07
N ASP A 711 -27.90 16.14 17.60
CA ASP A 711 -27.95 14.72 17.97
C ASP A 711 -26.79 13.96 17.33
N GLU A 712 -26.48 14.25 16.07
CA GLU A 712 -25.29 13.74 15.39
C GLU A 712 -24.01 14.18 16.09
N LEU A 713 -23.91 15.47 16.46
CA LEU A 713 -22.76 16.01 17.19
C LEU A 713 -22.52 15.23 18.49
N VAL A 714 -23.56 15.05 19.32
CA VAL A 714 -23.45 14.34 20.59
C VAL A 714 -23.07 12.87 20.39
N LYS A 715 -23.65 12.21 19.38
CA LYS A 715 -23.27 10.82 19.01
C LYS A 715 -21.77 10.70 18.70
N PHE A 716 -21.24 11.61 17.89
CA PHE A 716 -19.82 11.61 17.51
C PHE A 716 -18.91 11.88 18.71
N LEU A 717 -19.23 12.89 19.51
CA LEU A 717 -18.45 13.25 20.68
C LEU A 717 -18.44 12.15 21.74
N THR A 718 -19.55 11.45 21.93
CA THR A 718 -19.64 10.31 22.86
C THR A 718 -18.76 9.13 22.41
N ARG A 719 -18.64 8.89 21.11
CA ARG A 719 -17.72 7.88 20.57
C ARG A 719 -16.27 8.33 20.70
N ALA A 720 -15.98 9.59 20.41
CA ALA A 720 -14.63 10.16 20.50
C ALA A 720 -14.15 10.24 21.97
N ALA A 721 -14.99 10.58 22.92
CA ALA A 721 -14.67 10.63 24.35
C ALA A 721 -14.29 9.29 24.95
N LYS A 722 -14.78 8.18 24.39
CA LYS A 722 -14.33 6.82 24.75
C LYS A 722 -12.89 6.51 24.33
N VAL A 723 -12.32 7.31 23.42
CA VAL A 723 -11.01 7.08 22.83
C VAL A 723 -9.95 8.07 23.33
N SER A 724 -10.32 9.30 23.75
CA SER A 724 -9.39 10.26 24.35
C SER A 724 -10.11 11.22 25.29
N GLY A 725 -9.96 11.01 26.60
CA GLY A 725 -10.59 11.88 27.62
C GLY A 725 -9.87 13.20 27.92
N GLU A 726 -8.73 13.52 27.30
CA GLU A 726 -7.85 14.61 27.76
C GLU A 726 -7.59 15.74 26.74
N TYR A 727 -8.10 15.68 25.50
CA TYR A 727 -7.71 16.67 24.48
C TYR A 727 -8.90 17.43 23.87
N PRO A 728 -8.72 18.73 23.53
CA PRO A 728 -9.77 19.52 22.93
C PRO A 728 -10.17 18.99 21.54
N VAL A 729 -11.45 19.09 21.24
CA VAL A 729 -12.01 18.82 19.91
C VAL A 729 -12.15 20.15 19.17
N VAL A 730 -11.59 20.25 17.97
CA VAL A 730 -11.79 21.41 17.10
C VAL A 730 -13.12 21.25 16.37
N ILE A 731 -13.96 22.27 16.44
CA ILE A 731 -15.25 22.38 15.75
C ILE A 731 -15.15 23.55 14.78
N SER A 732 -15.40 23.31 13.51
CA SER A 732 -15.38 24.35 12.49
C SER A 732 -16.69 24.39 11.70
N LYS A 733 -17.05 25.57 11.18
CA LYS A 733 -18.16 25.72 10.25
C LYS A 733 -17.91 24.85 9.04
N PHE A 734 -18.88 24.02 8.68
CA PHE A 734 -18.82 23.21 7.48
C PHE A 734 -19.53 23.89 6.31
N MET A 735 -18.91 23.85 5.12
CA MET A 735 -19.37 24.56 3.92
C MET A 735 -19.74 23.55 2.80
N PRO A 736 -20.95 22.95 2.82
CA PRO A 736 -21.30 21.84 1.95
C PRO A 736 -21.51 22.21 0.47
N ARG A 737 -21.68 23.50 0.15
CA ARG A 737 -21.99 23.97 -1.21
C ARG A 737 -20.79 24.53 -1.98
N GLY A 738 -19.60 24.47 -1.39
CA GLY A 738 -18.37 24.94 -2.06
C GLY A 738 -17.84 23.93 -3.07
N VAL A 739 -16.88 24.38 -3.86
CA VAL A 739 -16.00 23.52 -4.66
C VAL A 739 -14.71 23.33 -3.86
N GLU A 740 -14.36 22.09 -3.55
CA GLU A 740 -13.07 21.78 -2.94
C GLU A 740 -11.97 21.82 -4.01
N ALA A 741 -10.86 22.42 -3.64
CA ALA A 741 -9.71 22.58 -4.52
C ALA A 741 -8.41 22.58 -3.69
N GLU A 742 -7.31 22.33 -4.35
CA GLU A 742 -5.99 22.44 -3.72
C GLU A 742 -4.96 23.04 -4.66
N VAL A 743 -3.87 23.52 -4.10
CA VAL A 743 -2.72 24.01 -4.84
C VAL A 743 -1.49 23.25 -4.37
N ASP A 744 -0.87 22.48 -5.26
CA ASP A 744 0.46 21.95 -5.06
C ASP A 744 1.49 22.95 -5.54
N ALA A 745 2.52 23.19 -4.72
CA ALA A 745 3.52 24.18 -5.01
C ALA A 745 4.92 23.82 -4.51
N VAL A 746 5.93 24.48 -5.09
CA VAL A 746 7.29 24.54 -4.56
C VAL A 746 7.67 26.00 -4.41
N SER A 747 8.22 26.36 -3.26
CA SER A 747 8.66 27.72 -2.93
C SER A 747 10.13 27.77 -2.53
N ASP A 748 10.78 28.90 -2.76
CA ASP A 748 12.12 29.23 -2.24
C ASP A 748 12.10 30.27 -1.11
N GLY A 749 10.91 30.57 -0.58
CA GLY A 749 10.66 31.62 0.40
C GLY A 749 10.24 32.96 -0.20
N ARG A 750 10.42 33.14 -1.50
CA ARG A 750 10.05 34.33 -2.26
C ARG A 750 9.28 34.00 -3.53
N ARG A 751 9.80 33.06 -4.31
CA ARG A 751 9.22 32.61 -5.57
C ARG A 751 8.39 31.38 -5.41
N LEU A 752 7.42 31.17 -6.30
CA LEU A 752 6.48 30.05 -6.24
C LEU A 752 6.25 29.45 -7.63
N VAL A 753 6.31 28.13 -7.72
CA VAL A 753 5.68 27.35 -8.81
C VAL A 753 4.47 26.65 -8.24
N ALA A 754 3.31 26.78 -8.87
CA ALA A 754 2.06 26.29 -8.36
C ALA A 754 1.20 25.62 -9.44
N THR A 755 0.45 24.57 -9.06
CA THR A 755 -0.58 23.95 -9.90
C THR A 755 -1.86 23.83 -9.11
N PRO A 756 -2.93 24.57 -9.48
CA PRO A 756 -4.26 24.44 -8.88
C PRO A 756 -4.99 23.21 -9.40
N ILE A 757 -5.67 22.50 -8.52
CA ILE A 757 -6.39 21.24 -8.76
C ILE A 757 -7.84 21.44 -8.30
N GLU A 758 -8.81 20.90 -9.06
CA GLU A 758 -10.23 20.91 -8.70
C GLU A 758 -10.71 19.50 -8.33
N HIS A 759 -11.53 19.36 -7.29
CA HIS A 759 -12.19 18.12 -6.90
C HIS A 759 -13.62 18.08 -7.46
N ILE A 760 -14.05 16.89 -7.95
CA ILE A 760 -15.44 16.69 -8.40
C ILE A 760 -16.39 16.58 -7.22
N GLU A 761 -16.03 15.76 -6.24
CA GLU A 761 -16.81 15.53 -5.04
C GLU A 761 -16.87 16.81 -4.20
N PRO A 762 -18.01 17.09 -3.54
CA PRO A 762 -18.17 18.28 -2.72
C PRO A 762 -17.32 18.21 -1.43
N PRO A 763 -17.16 19.35 -0.72
CA PRO A 763 -16.54 19.36 0.59
C PRO A 763 -17.15 18.33 1.54
N GLY A 764 -16.30 17.72 2.36
CA GLY A 764 -16.66 16.62 3.28
C GLY A 764 -16.28 15.24 2.81
N VAL A 765 -15.81 15.08 1.59
CA VAL A 765 -15.10 13.88 1.12
C VAL A 765 -13.61 14.11 1.27
N HIS A 766 -12.90 13.17 1.86
CA HIS A 766 -11.44 13.27 2.02
C HIS A 766 -10.76 13.44 0.66
N SER A 767 -9.81 14.37 0.54
CA SER A 767 -9.12 14.68 -0.73
C SER A 767 -8.50 13.46 -1.42
N GLY A 768 -8.03 12.47 -0.64
CA GLY A 768 -7.53 11.19 -1.13
C GLY A 768 -8.58 10.31 -1.81
N ASP A 769 -9.85 10.47 -1.46
CA ASP A 769 -11.00 9.74 -2.01
C ASP A 769 -11.71 10.52 -3.12
N SER A 770 -11.25 11.75 -3.40
CA SER A 770 -11.85 12.62 -4.41
C SER A 770 -11.27 12.39 -5.80
N THR A 771 -12.13 12.54 -6.80
CA THR A 771 -11.75 12.61 -8.20
C THR A 771 -11.22 14.00 -8.51
N MET A 772 -9.96 14.10 -8.92
CA MET A 772 -9.27 15.36 -9.17
C MET A 772 -9.17 15.66 -10.67
N VAL A 773 -9.33 16.93 -11.03
CA VAL A 773 -9.35 17.41 -12.42
C VAL A 773 -8.31 18.49 -12.63
N LEU A 774 -7.53 18.36 -13.69
CA LEU A 774 -6.56 19.33 -14.20
C LEU A 774 -6.78 19.58 -15.70
N PRO A 775 -6.78 20.85 -16.14
CA PRO A 775 -6.89 22.08 -15.33
C PRO A 775 -8.23 22.18 -14.62
N PRO A 776 -8.39 23.07 -13.62
CA PRO A 776 -9.71 23.34 -13.00
C PRO A 776 -10.78 23.67 -14.04
N ARG A 777 -11.98 23.08 -13.91
CA ARG A 777 -13.07 23.20 -14.89
C ARG A 777 -14.21 24.12 -14.45
N ARG A 778 -14.67 23.95 -13.22
CA ARG A 778 -15.80 24.70 -12.65
C ARG A 778 -15.36 26.01 -12.02
N LEU A 779 -14.09 26.08 -11.62
CA LEU A 779 -13.52 27.26 -10.98
C LEU A 779 -13.20 28.34 -12.01
N GLY A 780 -13.79 29.54 -11.84
CA GLY A 780 -13.46 30.70 -12.67
C GLY A 780 -12.00 31.16 -12.46
N GLU A 781 -11.41 31.72 -13.49
CA GLU A 781 -10.01 32.16 -13.49
C GLU A 781 -9.65 33.13 -12.35
N VAL A 782 -10.63 33.93 -11.92
CA VAL A 782 -10.46 34.86 -10.79
C VAL A 782 -10.17 34.11 -9.49
N TYR A 783 -10.91 33.01 -9.22
CA TYR A 783 -10.69 32.19 -8.04
C TYR A 783 -9.39 31.41 -8.11
N VAL A 784 -9.06 30.88 -9.28
CA VAL A 784 -7.80 30.18 -9.53
C VAL A 784 -6.61 31.09 -9.24
N LYS A 785 -6.62 32.32 -9.76
CA LYS A 785 -5.58 33.33 -9.46
C LYS A 785 -5.51 33.67 -7.99
N LYS A 786 -6.67 33.81 -7.34
CA LYS A 786 -6.73 34.12 -5.92
C LYS A 786 -6.16 32.99 -5.04
N MET A 787 -6.43 31.73 -5.37
CA MET A 787 -5.82 30.59 -4.66
C MET A 787 -4.29 30.61 -4.78
N VAL A 788 -3.74 30.86 -5.97
CA VAL A 788 -2.30 30.94 -6.20
C VAL A 788 -1.69 32.13 -5.44
N ASP A 789 -2.34 33.31 -5.44
CA ASP A 789 -1.90 34.49 -4.68
C ASP A 789 -1.87 34.18 -3.18
N ILE A 790 -2.93 33.59 -2.64
CA ILE A 790 -2.99 33.17 -1.22
C ILE A 790 -1.84 32.21 -0.91
N THR A 791 -1.61 31.22 -1.76
CA THR A 791 -0.52 30.27 -1.60
C THR A 791 0.85 30.97 -1.55
N SER A 792 1.09 31.94 -2.45
CA SER A 792 2.33 32.70 -2.49
C SER A 792 2.52 33.55 -1.21
N ARG A 793 1.46 34.19 -0.72
CA ARG A 793 1.51 35.02 0.50
C ARG A 793 1.80 34.18 1.74
N ILE A 794 1.19 33.01 1.86
CA ILE A 794 1.46 32.06 2.95
C ILE A 794 2.90 31.54 2.85
N ALA A 795 3.34 31.17 1.64
CA ALA A 795 4.69 30.68 1.42
C ALA A 795 5.78 31.70 1.79
N SER A 796 5.55 32.98 1.42
CA SER A 796 6.46 34.08 1.74
C SER A 796 6.50 34.38 3.24
N GLU A 797 5.33 34.45 3.91
CA GLU A 797 5.27 34.77 5.34
C GLU A 797 5.86 33.66 6.22
N LEU A 798 5.72 32.40 5.82
CA LEU A 798 6.34 31.24 6.48
C LEU A 798 7.75 30.93 5.99
N GLU A 799 8.29 31.71 5.05
CA GLU A 799 9.59 31.46 4.41
C GLU A 799 9.72 29.99 3.96
N VAL A 800 8.69 29.46 3.27
CA VAL A 800 8.66 28.07 2.86
C VAL A 800 9.75 27.79 1.84
N LYS A 801 10.62 26.82 2.16
CA LYS A 801 11.70 26.37 1.27
C LYS A 801 11.50 24.90 0.93
N GLY A 802 10.84 24.64 -0.18
CA GLY A 802 10.54 23.29 -0.66
C GLY A 802 9.07 23.09 -1.01
N PRO A 803 8.55 21.85 -0.95
CA PRO A 803 7.20 21.53 -1.37
C PRO A 803 6.17 21.98 -0.34
N MET A 804 4.99 22.33 -0.84
CA MET A 804 3.83 22.66 -0.02
C MET A 804 2.53 22.33 -0.76
N ASN A 805 1.47 22.11 0.02
CA ASN A 805 0.12 21.93 -0.47
C ASN A 805 -0.84 22.75 0.39
N ILE A 806 -1.76 23.49 -0.23
CA ILE A 806 -2.83 24.20 0.46
C ILE A 806 -4.17 23.71 -0.06
N GLN A 807 -5.06 23.38 0.87
CA GLN A 807 -6.44 22.99 0.57
C GLN A 807 -7.38 24.17 0.77
N PHE A 808 -8.32 24.30 -0.18
CA PHE A 808 -9.28 25.39 -0.26
C PHE A 808 -10.71 24.89 -0.41
N ILE A 809 -11.65 25.71 0.05
CA ILE A 809 -13.05 25.66 -0.38
C ILE A 809 -13.36 26.99 -1.09
N VAL A 810 -13.88 26.89 -2.31
CA VAL A 810 -14.34 28.04 -3.11
C VAL A 810 -15.85 28.04 -3.13
N HIS A 811 -16.47 29.10 -2.58
CA HIS A 811 -17.90 29.29 -2.57
C HIS A 811 -18.26 30.70 -3.05
N ASP A 812 -18.59 31.63 -2.18
CA ASP A 812 -18.69 33.07 -2.44
C ASP A 812 -17.33 33.75 -2.48
N ASP A 813 -16.33 33.13 -1.88
CA ASP A 813 -14.93 33.53 -1.87
C ASP A 813 -14.04 32.29 -1.75
N VAL A 814 -12.73 32.51 -1.61
CA VAL A 814 -11.71 31.46 -1.40
C VAL A 814 -11.40 31.36 0.08
N TYR A 815 -11.61 30.18 0.66
CA TYR A 815 -11.37 29.87 2.07
C TYR A 815 -10.25 28.85 2.20
N VAL A 816 -9.25 29.13 3.05
CA VAL A 816 -8.17 28.20 3.36
C VAL A 816 -8.61 27.20 4.41
N ILE A 817 -8.38 25.91 4.16
CA ILE A 817 -8.69 24.84 5.10
C ILE A 817 -7.46 24.42 5.89
N GLU A 818 -6.37 24.12 5.19
CA GLU A 818 -5.10 23.71 5.80
C GLU A 818 -3.93 23.95 4.86
N ALA A 819 -2.72 24.03 5.42
CA ALA A 819 -1.47 24.08 4.70
C ALA A 819 -0.55 22.95 5.18
N ASN A 820 -0.03 22.18 4.23
CA ASN A 820 0.91 21.12 4.46
C ASN A 820 2.28 21.53 3.88
N LEU A 821 3.29 21.72 4.72
CA LEU A 821 4.64 22.14 4.30
C LEU A 821 5.53 20.91 4.02
N ARG A 822 5.05 20.04 3.17
CA ARG A 822 5.68 18.79 2.74
C ARG A 822 5.13 18.37 1.39
N VAL A 823 5.70 17.30 0.84
CA VAL A 823 5.12 16.66 -0.35
C VAL A 823 3.68 16.22 -0.09
N SER A 824 2.84 16.39 -1.10
CA SER A 824 1.43 15.96 -1.10
C SER A 824 1.27 14.64 -1.85
N ARG A 825 0.13 14.00 -1.68
CA ARG A 825 -0.25 12.82 -2.47
C ARG A 825 -0.47 13.14 -3.94
N SER A 826 -0.90 14.36 -4.26
CA SER A 826 -1.12 14.85 -5.63
C SER A 826 0.16 15.26 -6.36
N MET A 827 1.30 15.35 -5.68
CA MET A 827 2.57 15.79 -6.28
C MET A 827 3.01 14.97 -7.50
N PRO A 828 2.92 13.62 -7.50
CA PRO A 828 3.20 12.85 -8.72
C PRO A 828 2.22 13.18 -9.86
N PHE A 829 0.95 13.36 -9.53
CA PHE A 829 -0.10 13.69 -10.49
C PHE A 829 0.17 15.03 -11.16
N VAL A 830 0.41 16.10 -10.40
CA VAL A 830 0.70 17.42 -10.98
C VAL A 830 2.01 17.42 -11.77
N SER A 831 3.04 16.71 -11.27
CA SER A 831 4.33 16.62 -11.97
C SER A 831 4.18 15.96 -13.33
N LYS A 832 3.45 14.85 -13.41
CA LYS A 832 3.23 14.14 -14.67
C LYS A 832 2.26 14.89 -15.59
N ALA A 833 1.16 15.43 -15.05
CA ALA A 833 0.18 16.17 -15.84
C ALA A 833 0.77 17.44 -16.48
N THR A 834 1.61 18.18 -15.76
CA THR A 834 2.25 19.41 -16.26
C THR A 834 3.54 19.15 -17.04
N GLY A 835 4.13 17.94 -16.89
CA GLY A 835 5.42 17.60 -17.48
C GLY A 835 6.63 18.21 -16.76
N VAL A 836 6.43 18.83 -15.59
CA VAL A 836 7.50 19.42 -14.76
C VAL A 836 7.72 18.57 -13.52
N ASN A 837 8.93 18.05 -13.31
CA ASN A 837 9.26 17.30 -12.11
C ASN A 837 9.40 18.25 -10.91
N TYR A 838 8.40 18.27 -10.04
CA TYR A 838 8.42 19.12 -8.84
C TYR A 838 9.57 18.79 -7.88
N MET A 839 10.04 17.54 -7.84
CA MET A 839 11.18 17.17 -7.01
C MET A 839 12.50 17.70 -7.54
N SER A 840 12.62 17.99 -8.84
CA SER A 840 13.75 18.71 -9.41
C SER A 840 13.81 20.16 -8.90
N LEU A 841 12.64 20.84 -8.85
CA LEU A 841 12.53 22.18 -8.27
C LEU A 841 12.87 22.20 -6.78
N VAL A 842 12.41 21.16 -6.03
CA VAL A 842 12.78 21.01 -4.62
C VAL A 842 14.28 20.83 -4.46
N ALA A 843 14.93 20.04 -5.32
CA ALA A 843 16.37 19.86 -5.30
C ALA A 843 17.13 21.17 -5.60
N ASP A 844 16.63 22.01 -6.52
CA ASP A 844 17.21 23.34 -6.78
C ASP A 844 17.13 24.23 -5.54
N VAL A 845 15.98 24.26 -4.86
CA VAL A 845 15.83 25.03 -3.61
C VAL A 845 16.77 24.50 -2.52
N LEU A 846 16.92 23.19 -2.37
CA LEU A 846 17.82 22.60 -1.38
C LEU A 846 19.30 22.90 -1.64
N THR A 847 19.72 22.86 -2.91
CA THR A 847 21.14 22.94 -3.29
C THR A 847 21.58 24.38 -3.59
N ASN A 848 20.72 25.18 -4.23
CA ASN A 848 21.02 26.53 -4.68
C ASN A 848 20.31 27.63 -3.87
N GLY A 849 19.40 27.24 -2.96
CA GLY A 849 18.60 28.15 -2.14
C GLY A 849 17.51 28.92 -2.91
N ARG A 850 17.31 28.64 -4.20
CA ARG A 850 16.35 29.37 -5.05
C ARG A 850 15.82 28.50 -6.18
N LEU A 851 14.63 28.86 -6.68
CA LEU A 851 14.05 28.30 -7.90
C LEU A 851 14.82 28.80 -9.15
N PRO A 852 14.85 28.00 -10.25
CA PRO A 852 15.69 28.25 -11.43
C PRO A 852 15.12 29.28 -12.42
N PHE A 853 14.31 30.24 -11.97
CA PHE A 853 13.69 31.29 -12.81
C PHE A 853 13.55 32.58 -12.01
N ASP A 854 13.25 33.69 -12.72
CA ASP A 854 13.20 35.02 -12.13
C ASP A 854 11.78 35.52 -11.83
N ASP A 855 10.75 34.90 -12.40
CA ASP A 855 9.35 35.24 -12.12
C ASP A 855 9.00 34.93 -10.66
N ASP A 856 8.25 35.81 -10.01
CA ASP A 856 7.84 35.65 -8.62
C ASP A 856 6.82 34.49 -8.48
N ILE A 857 5.93 34.31 -9.46
CA ILE A 857 4.92 33.25 -9.47
C ILE A 857 4.77 32.64 -10.86
N ILE A 858 4.93 31.33 -10.95
CA ILE A 858 4.61 30.53 -12.14
C ILE A 858 3.44 29.60 -11.84
N THR A 859 2.38 29.71 -12.63
CA THR A 859 1.24 28.78 -12.56
C THR A 859 1.33 27.80 -13.71
N LEU A 860 1.52 26.51 -13.40
CA LEU A 860 1.60 25.45 -14.39
C LEU A 860 0.21 24.85 -14.66
N ARG A 861 -0.04 24.55 -15.93
CA ARG A 861 -1.28 23.91 -16.40
C ARG A 861 -0.96 22.89 -17.47
N PRO A 862 -1.62 21.72 -17.46
CA PRO A 862 -1.47 20.76 -18.55
C PRO A 862 -2.15 21.26 -19.83
N THR A 863 -1.70 20.76 -20.97
CA THR A 863 -2.29 21.06 -22.30
C THR A 863 -3.48 20.19 -22.67
N LYS A 864 -3.65 19.05 -21.97
CA LYS A 864 -4.77 18.12 -22.10
C LYS A 864 -5.52 18.06 -20.77
N TRP A 865 -6.75 17.56 -20.80
CA TRP A 865 -7.44 17.19 -19.58
C TRP A 865 -6.78 15.99 -18.90
N TRP A 866 -6.60 16.10 -17.59
CA TRP A 866 -6.15 15.02 -16.74
C TRP A 866 -7.15 14.82 -15.62
N VAL A 867 -7.49 13.57 -15.38
CA VAL A 867 -8.36 13.18 -14.27
C VAL A 867 -7.69 12.09 -13.47
N LYS A 868 -7.68 12.25 -12.15
CA LYS A 868 -7.24 11.26 -11.18
C LYS A 868 -8.45 10.69 -10.46
N SER A 869 -8.58 9.38 -10.40
CA SER A 869 -9.65 8.67 -9.68
C SER A 869 -9.09 7.83 -8.55
N PRO A 870 -9.79 7.74 -7.39
CA PRO A 870 -9.39 6.85 -6.31
C PRO A 870 -9.65 5.39 -6.66
N GLN A 871 -8.81 4.50 -6.13
CA GLN A 871 -9.01 3.06 -6.15
C GLN A 871 -9.49 2.60 -4.78
N PHE A 872 -10.66 1.98 -4.72
CA PHE A 872 -11.19 1.38 -3.49
C PHE A 872 -11.04 -0.14 -3.51
N SER A 873 -10.91 -0.74 -2.32
CA SER A 873 -10.77 -2.19 -2.12
C SER A 873 -11.92 -2.80 -1.33
N TRP A 874 -13.13 -2.28 -1.50
CA TRP A 874 -14.31 -2.71 -0.73
C TRP A 874 -14.57 -4.22 -0.79
N ALA A 875 -14.34 -4.84 -1.95
CA ALA A 875 -14.51 -6.28 -2.13
C ALA A 875 -13.59 -7.13 -1.24
N ARG A 876 -12.43 -6.58 -0.85
CA ARG A 876 -11.42 -7.25 -0.01
C ARG A 876 -11.64 -7.07 1.48
N LEU A 877 -12.44 -6.09 1.87
CA LEU A 877 -12.67 -5.70 3.25
C LEU A 877 -14.05 -6.22 3.69
N ARG A 878 -14.08 -7.46 4.18
CA ARG A 878 -15.31 -8.14 4.58
C ARG A 878 -16.05 -7.34 5.65
N GLY A 879 -17.36 -7.22 5.49
CA GLY A 879 -18.21 -6.52 6.46
C GLY A 879 -18.08 -5.00 6.44
N ALA A 880 -17.10 -4.41 5.73
CA ALA A 880 -16.99 -2.97 5.62
C ALA A 880 -18.18 -2.37 4.87
N TYR A 881 -18.71 -1.27 5.39
CA TYR A 881 -19.76 -0.49 4.72
C TYR A 881 -19.14 0.47 3.71
N PRO A 882 -19.37 0.31 2.39
CA PRO A 882 -18.85 1.24 1.38
C PRO A 882 -19.45 2.63 1.52
N ARG A 883 -18.58 3.62 1.78
CA ARG A 883 -18.99 5.02 1.99
C ARG A 883 -17.86 5.98 1.67
N LEU A 884 -18.21 7.25 1.48
CA LEU A 884 -17.29 8.40 1.46
C LEU A 884 -17.56 9.30 2.68
N GLY A 885 -16.59 10.11 3.01
CA GLY A 885 -16.67 11.06 4.12
C GLY A 885 -15.31 11.71 4.40
N PRO A 886 -15.18 12.40 5.55
CA PRO A 886 -13.95 13.10 5.88
C PRO A 886 -12.77 12.15 6.24
N VAL A 887 -13.04 10.85 6.41
CA VAL A 887 -12.04 9.80 6.61
C VAL A 887 -11.73 9.13 5.29
N MET A 888 -10.45 8.95 4.99
CA MET A 888 -9.99 8.32 3.76
C MET A 888 -10.18 6.80 3.77
N TYR A 889 -10.67 6.24 2.68
CA TYR A 889 -10.90 4.80 2.48
C TYR A 889 -10.22 4.21 1.25
N SER A 890 -9.79 5.04 0.28
CA SER A 890 -9.10 4.56 -0.91
C SER A 890 -7.74 3.97 -0.57
N THR A 891 -7.36 2.92 -1.31
CA THR A 891 -6.10 2.19 -1.15
C THR A 891 -5.04 2.63 -2.15
N GLY A 892 -5.44 3.28 -3.22
CA GLY A 892 -4.56 3.76 -4.28
C GLY A 892 -5.26 4.74 -5.19
N GLU A 893 -4.57 5.10 -6.27
CA GLU A 893 -5.07 6.07 -7.24
C GLU A 893 -4.62 5.75 -8.66
N VAL A 894 -5.43 6.14 -9.62
CA VAL A 894 -5.16 6.01 -11.06
C VAL A 894 -5.45 7.33 -11.74
N ALA A 895 -4.85 7.58 -12.89
CA ALA A 895 -5.19 8.74 -13.71
C ALA A 895 -5.16 8.40 -15.19
N SER A 896 -5.81 9.24 -15.97
CA SER A 896 -5.75 9.24 -17.42
C SER A 896 -5.87 10.66 -17.97
N ASN A 897 -5.48 10.81 -19.22
CA ASN A 897 -5.60 12.07 -19.95
C ASN A 897 -6.49 11.93 -21.18
N GLY A 898 -6.98 13.04 -21.69
CA GLY A 898 -7.79 13.09 -22.89
C GLY A 898 -7.82 14.49 -23.52
N VAL A 899 -8.21 14.54 -24.79
CA VAL A 899 -8.51 15.80 -25.48
C VAL A 899 -9.80 16.40 -24.93
N PHE A 900 -10.76 15.54 -24.61
CA PHE A 900 -12.02 15.91 -23.99
C PHE A 900 -12.01 15.54 -22.50
N TYR A 901 -12.71 16.35 -21.71
CA TYR A 901 -12.87 16.09 -20.29
C TYR A 901 -13.55 14.74 -20.01
N GLU A 902 -14.63 14.43 -20.76
CA GLU A 902 -15.39 13.20 -20.62
C GLU A 902 -14.53 11.97 -20.95
N GLU A 903 -13.64 12.08 -21.93
CA GLU A 903 -12.67 11.03 -22.25
C GLU A 903 -11.71 10.78 -21.07
N ALA A 904 -11.11 11.84 -20.54
CA ALA A 904 -10.17 11.74 -19.43
C ALA A 904 -10.86 11.17 -18.19
N LEU A 905 -12.07 11.63 -17.86
CA LEU A 905 -12.87 11.15 -16.75
C LEU A 905 -13.19 9.66 -16.89
N LEU A 906 -13.70 9.23 -18.03
CA LEU A 906 -14.06 7.82 -18.25
C LEU A 906 -12.84 6.92 -18.21
N LYS A 907 -11.76 7.27 -18.90
CA LYS A 907 -10.53 6.45 -18.86
C LYS A 907 -9.96 6.35 -17.44
N SER A 908 -9.96 7.44 -16.69
CA SER A 908 -9.51 7.42 -15.30
C SER A 908 -10.41 6.56 -14.43
N TRP A 909 -11.72 6.74 -14.50
CA TRP A 909 -12.67 5.96 -13.72
C TRP A 909 -12.63 4.48 -14.07
N LEU A 910 -12.56 4.13 -15.38
CA LEU A 910 -12.41 2.75 -15.86
C LEU A 910 -11.09 2.09 -15.45
N SER A 911 -10.07 2.88 -15.15
CA SER A 911 -8.78 2.39 -14.67
C SER A 911 -8.82 1.91 -13.22
N ALA A 912 -9.80 2.34 -12.44
CA ALA A 912 -10.03 1.89 -11.08
C ALA A 912 -10.93 0.63 -11.08
N ALA A 913 -10.37 -0.51 -10.69
CA ALA A 913 -11.15 -1.75 -10.64
C ALA A 913 -12.20 -1.69 -9.51
N PRO A 914 -13.39 -2.26 -9.72
CA PRO A 914 -13.87 -3.11 -10.82
C PRO A 914 -14.67 -2.36 -11.92
N ASN A 915 -14.43 -1.08 -12.11
CA ASN A 915 -15.23 -0.21 -12.95
C ASN A 915 -15.26 -0.65 -14.42
N LYS A 916 -16.44 -0.56 -15.04
CA LYS A 916 -16.70 -0.86 -16.45
C LYS A 916 -17.84 0.00 -16.96
N VAL A 917 -17.89 0.24 -18.26
CA VAL A 917 -19.00 0.94 -18.89
C VAL A 917 -20.28 0.11 -18.71
N PRO A 918 -21.37 0.69 -18.15
CA PRO A 918 -22.63 -0.03 -18.04
C PRO A 918 -23.21 -0.29 -19.43
N ASN A 919 -23.76 -1.48 -19.64
CA ASN A 919 -24.27 -1.89 -20.94
C ASN A 919 -25.80 -1.82 -21.02
N LYS A 920 -26.51 -2.21 -19.97
CA LYS A 920 -27.96 -2.37 -20.00
C LYS A 920 -28.65 -1.74 -18.80
N THR A 921 -28.14 -1.93 -17.58
CA THR A 921 -28.89 -1.67 -16.35
C THR A 921 -28.11 -0.81 -15.39
N ALA A 922 -28.81 0.07 -14.68
CA ALA A 922 -28.27 0.88 -13.60
C ALA A 922 -29.24 0.90 -12.41
N LEU A 923 -28.72 0.79 -11.19
CA LEU A 923 -29.44 1.05 -9.95
C LEU A 923 -29.03 2.43 -9.43
N VAL A 924 -29.96 3.36 -9.34
CA VAL A 924 -29.70 4.74 -8.89
C VAL A 924 -30.65 5.07 -7.75
N TYR A 925 -30.08 5.36 -6.57
CA TYR A 925 -30.89 5.63 -5.39
C TYR A 925 -30.12 6.45 -4.34
N THR A 926 -30.88 7.10 -3.45
CA THR A 926 -30.35 7.61 -2.18
C THR A 926 -31.44 7.59 -1.11
N TYR A 927 -31.05 7.40 0.12
CA TYR A 927 -31.92 7.58 1.29
C TYR A 927 -31.64 8.89 2.03
N ASP A 928 -30.72 9.70 1.49
CA ASP A 928 -30.37 11.03 1.99
C ASP A 928 -30.92 12.11 1.05
N LYS A 929 -31.95 12.84 1.51
CA LYS A 929 -32.62 13.87 0.73
C LYS A 929 -31.71 14.95 0.15
N ARG A 930 -30.55 15.15 0.77
CA ARG A 930 -29.56 16.15 0.31
C ARG A 930 -29.00 15.84 -1.08
N HIS A 931 -29.01 14.58 -1.47
CA HIS A 931 -28.47 14.08 -2.74
C HIS A 931 -29.52 13.72 -3.79
N GLU A 932 -30.80 13.78 -3.43
CA GLU A 932 -31.91 13.28 -4.25
C GLU A 932 -32.00 14.00 -5.60
N GLU A 933 -31.90 15.32 -5.59
CA GLU A 933 -32.02 16.14 -6.82
C GLU A 933 -30.93 15.79 -7.83
N VAL A 934 -29.67 15.70 -7.39
CA VAL A 934 -28.52 15.46 -8.27
C VAL A 934 -28.55 14.03 -8.80
N LEU A 935 -28.89 13.04 -7.97
CA LEU A 935 -29.02 11.65 -8.42
C LEU A 935 -30.21 11.46 -9.36
N SER A 936 -31.32 12.17 -9.16
CA SER A 936 -32.45 12.17 -10.08
C SER A 936 -32.09 12.74 -11.45
N GLN A 937 -31.24 13.76 -11.50
CA GLN A 937 -30.69 14.27 -12.77
C GLN A 937 -29.81 13.20 -13.45
N ALA A 938 -28.90 12.53 -12.70
CA ALA A 938 -28.09 11.45 -13.24
C ALA A 938 -28.94 10.29 -13.77
N ALA A 939 -29.96 9.87 -13.01
CA ALA A 939 -30.91 8.83 -13.43
C ALA A 939 -31.67 9.21 -14.70
N SER A 940 -32.14 10.46 -14.80
CA SER A 940 -32.84 10.96 -15.98
C SER A 940 -31.97 10.92 -17.24
N LEU A 941 -30.72 11.30 -17.11
CA LEU A 941 -29.74 11.19 -18.20
C LEU A 941 -29.52 9.73 -18.63
N LEU A 942 -29.27 8.83 -17.66
CA LEU A 942 -29.02 7.42 -17.94
C LEU A 942 -30.24 6.70 -18.57
N ARG A 943 -31.47 7.05 -18.18
CA ARG A 943 -32.72 6.49 -18.77
C ARG A 943 -32.83 6.69 -20.27
N THR A 944 -32.06 7.59 -20.85
CA THR A 944 -32.04 7.76 -22.32
C THR A 944 -31.36 6.59 -23.04
N ARG A 945 -30.60 5.75 -22.32
CA ARG A 945 -29.81 4.66 -22.91
C ARG A 945 -29.84 3.35 -22.09
N LEU A 946 -30.16 3.41 -20.80
CA LEU A 946 -30.15 2.27 -19.89
C LEU A 946 -31.52 2.09 -19.21
N GLU A 947 -31.79 0.87 -18.78
CA GLU A 947 -32.86 0.58 -17.82
C GLU A 947 -32.40 1.00 -16.42
N VAL A 948 -33.00 2.07 -15.88
CA VAL A 948 -32.60 2.63 -14.58
C VAL A 948 -33.67 2.31 -13.55
N TYR A 949 -33.29 1.61 -12.51
CA TYR A 949 -34.13 1.13 -11.44
C TYR A 949 -33.85 1.84 -10.12
N THR A 950 -34.87 1.85 -9.25
CA THR A 950 -34.73 2.18 -7.82
C THR A 950 -34.90 0.90 -6.99
N PRO A 951 -34.49 0.86 -5.72
CA PRO A 951 -34.71 -0.30 -4.85
C PRO A 951 -36.19 -0.67 -4.69
N GLU A 952 -37.06 0.33 -4.68
CA GLU A 952 -38.52 0.15 -4.51
C GLU A 952 -39.14 -0.55 -5.74
N GLU A 953 -38.64 -0.27 -6.95
CA GLU A 953 -39.12 -0.89 -8.18
C GLU A 953 -38.74 -2.37 -8.30
N LEU A 954 -37.60 -2.76 -7.71
CA LEU A 954 -37.10 -4.15 -7.78
C LEU A 954 -37.48 -5.02 -6.57
N GLY A 955 -37.85 -4.38 -5.44
CA GLY A 955 -38.32 -5.05 -4.24
C GLY A 955 -37.38 -6.14 -3.72
N ASP A 956 -37.94 -7.25 -3.21
CA ASP A 956 -37.18 -8.34 -2.56
C ASP A 956 -36.20 -9.07 -3.50
N GLY A 957 -36.37 -8.97 -4.83
CA GLY A 957 -35.50 -9.58 -5.82
C GLY A 957 -34.17 -8.84 -6.07
N LEU A 958 -34.00 -7.63 -5.55
CA LEU A 958 -32.87 -6.76 -5.85
C LEU A 958 -31.52 -7.37 -5.49
N LEU A 959 -31.40 -7.94 -4.30
CA LEU A 959 -30.14 -8.57 -3.87
C LEU A 959 -29.72 -9.74 -4.75
N ASP A 960 -30.71 -10.49 -5.25
CA ASP A 960 -30.43 -11.61 -6.16
C ASP A 960 -30.00 -11.10 -7.54
N LEU A 961 -30.60 -10.02 -8.04
CA LEU A 961 -30.15 -9.39 -9.28
C LEU A 961 -28.69 -8.89 -9.18
N LEU A 962 -28.28 -8.35 -8.04
CA LEU A 962 -26.89 -7.99 -7.79
C LEU A 962 -25.98 -9.22 -7.72
N LYS A 963 -26.37 -10.27 -6.97
CA LYS A 963 -25.61 -11.53 -6.88
C LYS A 963 -25.40 -12.18 -8.26
N TRP A 964 -26.40 -12.14 -9.11
CA TRP A 964 -26.34 -12.69 -10.47
C TRP A 964 -25.77 -11.71 -11.51
N LYS A 965 -25.20 -10.58 -11.06
CA LYS A 965 -24.59 -9.55 -11.93
C LYS A 965 -25.53 -9.06 -13.05
N LYS A 966 -26.81 -8.89 -12.73
CA LYS A 966 -27.82 -8.35 -13.63
C LYS A 966 -27.92 -6.83 -13.55
N ILE A 967 -27.26 -6.21 -12.59
CA ILE A 967 -27.10 -4.76 -12.46
C ILE A 967 -25.65 -4.41 -12.86
N ASP A 968 -25.51 -3.54 -13.86
CA ASP A 968 -24.19 -3.18 -14.39
C ASP A 968 -23.45 -2.15 -13.54
N ILE A 969 -24.19 -1.23 -12.90
CA ILE A 969 -23.65 -0.17 -12.05
C ILE A 969 -24.64 0.22 -10.94
N VAL A 970 -24.10 0.54 -9.77
CA VAL A 970 -24.85 1.11 -8.65
C VAL A 970 -24.35 2.53 -8.41
N MET A 971 -25.26 3.52 -8.41
CA MET A 971 -24.96 4.91 -8.09
C MET A 971 -25.79 5.33 -6.89
N THR A 972 -25.12 5.75 -5.82
CA THR A 972 -25.76 6.18 -4.57
C THR A 972 -24.94 7.26 -3.88
N ALA A 973 -25.50 7.90 -2.86
CA ALA A 973 -24.82 8.89 -2.05
C ALA A 973 -25.39 8.94 -0.63
N GLY A 974 -24.63 9.56 0.29
CA GLY A 974 -24.98 9.62 1.70
C GLY A 974 -24.52 8.40 2.50
N VAL A 975 -24.72 8.41 3.81
CA VAL A 975 -24.33 7.35 4.74
C VAL A 975 -25.54 6.88 5.52
N THR A 976 -26.13 5.79 5.08
CA THR A 976 -27.40 5.25 5.60
C THR A 976 -27.31 3.72 5.81
N PRO A 977 -26.35 3.23 6.64
CA PRO A 977 -26.09 1.80 6.76
C PRO A 977 -27.29 0.99 7.24
N GLU A 978 -28.18 1.58 8.02
CA GLU A 978 -29.41 0.95 8.52
C GLU A 978 -30.37 0.57 7.38
N ARG A 979 -30.25 1.23 6.23
CA ARG A 979 -31.16 1.07 5.07
C ARG A 979 -30.53 0.34 3.90
N ASP A 980 -29.26 0.58 3.62
CA ASP A 980 -28.63 0.15 2.37
C ASP A 980 -27.33 -0.66 2.55
N TYR A 981 -26.98 -1.05 3.78
CA TYR A 981 -25.79 -1.90 4.02
C TYR A 981 -25.75 -3.12 3.11
N ALA A 982 -26.83 -3.87 3.07
CA ALA A 982 -26.92 -5.09 2.27
C ALA A 982 -26.72 -4.83 0.77
N LEU A 983 -27.28 -3.73 0.25
CA LEU A 983 -27.16 -3.34 -1.16
C LEU A 983 -25.71 -3.00 -1.53
N ARG A 984 -25.10 -2.07 -0.79
CA ARG A 984 -23.71 -1.65 -1.05
C ARG A 984 -22.73 -2.79 -0.83
N ARG A 985 -22.95 -3.60 0.23
CA ARG A 985 -22.10 -4.74 0.51
C ARG A 985 -22.20 -5.80 -0.59
N THR A 986 -23.40 -6.14 -1.05
CA THR A 986 -23.59 -7.10 -2.15
C THR A 986 -22.96 -6.57 -3.44
N ALA A 987 -23.14 -5.29 -3.77
CA ALA A 987 -22.50 -4.70 -4.94
C ALA A 987 -20.97 -4.81 -4.85
N ALA A 988 -20.38 -4.49 -3.70
CA ALA A 988 -18.94 -4.63 -3.48
C ALA A 988 -18.48 -6.10 -3.57
N ASP A 989 -19.19 -7.03 -2.91
CA ASP A 989 -18.87 -8.46 -2.89
C ASP A 989 -18.94 -9.11 -4.28
N THR A 990 -19.78 -8.59 -5.17
CA THR A 990 -19.94 -9.08 -6.53
C THR A 990 -19.10 -8.34 -7.56
N ASN A 991 -18.27 -7.42 -7.14
CA ASN A 991 -17.49 -6.53 -8.02
C ASN A 991 -18.39 -5.77 -9.01
N THR A 992 -19.58 -5.36 -8.59
CA THR A 992 -20.44 -4.45 -9.34
C THR A 992 -19.88 -3.03 -9.15
N PRO A 993 -19.63 -2.25 -10.22
CA PRO A 993 -19.23 -0.86 -10.12
C PRO A 993 -20.12 -0.06 -9.18
N LEU A 994 -19.51 0.64 -8.22
CA LEU A 994 -20.21 1.34 -7.15
C LEU A 994 -19.72 2.79 -7.05
N VAL A 995 -20.61 3.73 -7.40
CA VAL A 995 -20.39 5.17 -7.27
C VAL A 995 -21.07 5.65 -6.01
N LEU A 996 -20.31 6.30 -5.12
CA LEU A 996 -20.73 6.65 -3.75
C LEU A 996 -20.94 8.16 -3.54
N ASP A 997 -20.90 8.95 -4.61
CA ASP A 997 -21.11 10.40 -4.59
C ASP A 997 -22.05 10.86 -5.71
N ALA A 998 -22.95 11.81 -5.40
CA ALA A 998 -23.94 12.29 -6.32
C ALA A 998 -23.37 13.17 -7.45
N ALA A 999 -22.38 14.02 -7.12
CA ALA A 999 -21.75 14.88 -8.11
C ALA A 999 -20.93 14.04 -9.12
N LEU A 1000 -20.16 13.06 -8.62
CA LEU A 1000 -19.46 12.12 -9.49
C LEU A 1000 -20.44 11.28 -10.34
N ALA A 1001 -21.57 10.82 -9.77
CA ALA A 1001 -22.59 10.09 -10.50
C ALA A 1001 -23.16 10.90 -11.67
N LEU A 1002 -23.41 12.19 -11.45
CA LEU A 1002 -23.90 13.09 -12.49
C LEU A 1002 -22.86 13.33 -13.60
N GLU A 1003 -21.61 13.57 -13.24
CA GLU A 1003 -20.53 13.74 -14.21
C GLU A 1003 -20.28 12.46 -15.02
N LEU A 1004 -20.32 11.28 -14.39
CA LEU A 1004 -20.23 10.00 -15.09
C LEU A 1004 -21.42 9.75 -16.01
N ALA A 1005 -22.64 10.09 -15.58
CA ALA A 1005 -23.83 9.98 -16.44
C ALA A 1005 -23.68 10.81 -17.72
N LYS A 1006 -23.19 12.06 -17.61
CA LYS A 1006 -22.88 12.91 -18.78
C LYS A 1006 -21.79 12.30 -19.65
N ALA A 1007 -20.73 11.78 -19.06
CA ALA A 1007 -19.62 11.17 -19.77
C ALA A 1007 -20.04 9.86 -20.48
N PHE A 1008 -20.87 9.03 -19.86
CA PHE A 1008 -21.44 7.85 -20.54
C PHE A 1008 -22.31 8.24 -21.73
N LEU A 1009 -23.15 9.28 -21.62
CA LEU A 1009 -23.92 9.77 -22.76
C LEU A 1009 -23.02 10.32 -23.86
N TRP A 1010 -21.96 11.03 -23.52
CA TRP A 1010 -20.95 11.47 -24.49
C TRP A 1010 -20.38 10.26 -25.26
N LEU A 1011 -20.01 9.19 -24.53
CA LEU A 1011 -19.48 7.96 -25.13
C LEU A 1011 -20.51 7.27 -26.03
N TYR A 1012 -21.76 7.11 -25.58
CA TYR A 1012 -22.83 6.46 -26.35
C TYR A 1012 -23.24 7.24 -27.61
N ASN A 1013 -23.04 8.57 -27.62
CA ASN A 1013 -23.44 9.46 -28.71
C ASN A 1013 -22.32 9.75 -29.72
N ASN A 1014 -21.19 9.11 -29.67
CA ASN A 1014 -20.07 9.17 -30.63
C ASN A 1014 -18.71 9.45 -29.99
N GLY A 1015 -18.62 9.47 -28.68
CA GLY A 1015 -17.36 9.57 -27.97
C GLY A 1015 -16.48 8.34 -28.26
N ARG A 1016 -15.19 8.53 -28.27
CA ARG A 1016 -14.24 7.44 -28.39
C ARG A 1016 -13.20 7.55 -27.29
N LEU A 1017 -12.88 6.41 -26.69
CA LEU A 1017 -11.81 6.30 -25.72
C LEU A 1017 -10.58 5.79 -26.45
N GLU A 1018 -9.54 6.62 -26.54
CA GLU A 1018 -8.33 6.29 -27.29
C GLU A 1018 -7.15 6.06 -26.35
N ALA A 1019 -6.33 5.06 -26.68
CA ALA A 1019 -5.03 4.87 -26.06
C ALA A 1019 -4.04 5.88 -26.66
N THR A 1020 -3.70 6.91 -25.90
CA THR A 1020 -2.71 7.91 -26.31
C THR A 1020 -1.54 7.92 -25.36
N PRO A 1021 -0.28 7.96 -25.84
CA PRO A 1021 0.89 8.02 -24.96
C PRO A 1021 0.98 9.38 -24.26
N TRP A 1022 1.61 9.35 -23.07
CA TRP A 1022 1.91 10.54 -22.29
C TRP A 1022 3.10 11.31 -22.83
#